data_626ed3c824882d8f07b57cf24cab67e8
#
_entry.id   626ed3c824882d8f07b57cf24cab67e8
#
_cell.length_a   1.000
_cell.length_b   1.000
_cell.length_c   1.000
_cell.angle_alpha   90.00
_cell.angle_beta   90.00
_cell.angle_gamma   90.00
#
_symmetry.space_group_name_H-M   'P 1'
#
loop_
_entity.id
_entity.type
_entity.pdbx_description
1 polymer ?
#
loop_
_entity_poly.entity_id
_entity_poly.type
_entity_poly.pdbx_seq_one_letter_code
_entity_poly.pdbx_strand_id
1 'polypeptide(L)'
;YLENEAMEIYSVAHAWEQFVQRTNPPLNQAMFQIGREEQLEAFRKKVNEKICRVAAESRIEAYGFCLAALMQDSALAEQVTVVCSETTYHNLDSLCENAYFLLRFPYNGRVSGRNQTILCEGKGAAKKNVIRLLPQWKTQYLQALQEMGIDSANADELYSYTHGNLPALIRKIPGNEADLQPEWMSAADIDLLQPLVLLRHYNILDEKEKQLVARLAETPYPVVERKYEELLRIDDSPIKKVGAWYQIVNDEEAWLALNIDIESAMGQRMHQEICAALSCTDAAQNHRRYGILQRLLKNYICFAETGSDQNMIDAQVREVLSFFHKDNCKECIIKELRILAEAAPEAVLEFLKKEEQLGGQNEILWTLDTLIERENTCLSACQILYRLALQGEQNDKEAKQHLLDALCLWSSHTALTLEEKKVLTIQIIQQNPDFGVKFGIELLRKTSLIRGHRRGKKERPAQLILEQELFEAYDEITRVVYRTALQKKWLGQIENLLKEYRRLGQDVLLEMAEQFDATQFSSTALQPMQYWLRTELCGSKEYGWTDWIEVLKTWIRCTESSDPVGKFGWIFLEWNCLPMEELLDNQEEKSWTKEEEERERIRAEKFAALKIEFGMDAVWRLLETMRDQHAWGVFLAKNTTCEEFSDVAEAIRKQEKQQLLAGFFDQGNFQEASSVFEKMSENEKLRLLSTLRREEIDPWLTTREREQTYWANQDMRWSYNERRYKKLLQYHPGGLLLYLYGNSGQVEHLFDLFRKVFEAIAEQGVNAEERGYLSGIVRRVDEQYYTDEWAKCCLLLYKKELLQKPPLCLQRLFFRHPDKMKMFLEENPSRSFDVENDYYLPEEAYQDKRAFDCWAECLYEEFPEILGYIMGKSCNGKDGAFPHEFIREFLEKQQNEKLTKAVFYGKFNSRGARIVQDGRTLYEQAKCYRAQARELRLKFPQSAKILLQLAKWMESEAQHDQLEAEIVP
;
A
#
# COMPACT_ATOMS: atom_id res chain seq x y z
N TYR A 1 -45.02 13.34 -33.65
CA TYR A 1 -45.00 12.40 -32.51
C TYR A 1 -46.07 11.28 -32.57
N LEU A 2 -47.17 11.51 -33.25
CA LEU A 2 -48.26 10.50 -33.37
C LEU A 2 -48.08 9.53 -34.55
N GLU A 3 -47.10 9.76 -35.43
CA GLU A 3 -46.87 8.84 -36.55
C GLU A 3 -45.93 7.65 -36.26
N ASN A 4 -45.15 7.68 -35.17
CA ASN A 4 -44.19 6.61 -34.79
C ASN A 4 -44.78 5.51 -33.87
N GLU A 5 -45.95 5.70 -33.27
CA GLU A 5 -46.60 4.64 -32.43
C GLU A 5 -47.33 3.54 -33.24
N ALA A 6 -47.38 3.65 -34.53
CA ALA A 6 -48.11 2.71 -35.38
C ALA A 6 -47.34 1.49 -35.84
N MET A 7 -46.04 1.40 -35.65
CA MET A 7 -45.27 0.20 -36.00
C MET A 7 -45.20 -0.78 -34.82
N GLU A 8 -46.01 -1.84 -34.87
CA GLU A 8 -46.00 -2.92 -33.89
C GLU A 8 -45.01 -4.05 -34.23
N ILE A 9 -44.26 -3.89 -35.30
CA ILE A 9 -43.34 -4.89 -35.86
C ILE A 9 -42.03 -4.21 -36.26
N TYR A 10 -40.90 -4.75 -35.85
CA TYR A 10 -39.56 -4.24 -36.18
C TYR A 10 -38.64 -5.36 -36.65
N SER A 11 -37.65 -5.05 -37.49
CA SER A 11 -36.47 -5.90 -37.67
C SER A 11 -35.58 -5.87 -36.42
N VAL A 12 -34.75 -6.90 -36.21
CA VAL A 12 -33.82 -6.94 -35.09
C VAL A 12 -32.84 -5.76 -35.14
N ALA A 13 -32.37 -5.40 -36.33
CA ALA A 13 -31.43 -4.26 -36.50
C ALA A 13 -32.08 -2.94 -36.07
N HIS A 14 -33.28 -2.65 -36.48
CA HIS A 14 -34.00 -1.44 -36.08
C HIS A 14 -34.34 -1.40 -34.59
N ALA A 15 -34.77 -2.55 -34.05
CA ALA A 15 -35.01 -2.68 -32.62
C ALA A 15 -33.75 -2.49 -31.79
N TRP A 16 -32.60 -2.97 -32.26
CA TRP A 16 -31.29 -2.73 -31.62
C TRP A 16 -30.89 -1.27 -31.68
N GLU A 17 -31.03 -0.63 -32.83
CA GLU A 17 -30.71 0.77 -32.99
C GLU A 17 -31.53 1.66 -32.02
N GLN A 18 -32.82 1.43 -31.89
CA GLN A 18 -33.65 2.14 -30.92
C GLN A 18 -33.26 1.81 -29.47
N PHE A 19 -32.92 0.55 -29.22
CA PHE A 19 -32.61 0.09 -27.87
C PHE A 19 -31.31 0.71 -27.32
N VAL A 20 -30.25 0.80 -28.11
CA VAL A 20 -28.96 1.32 -27.69
C VAL A 20 -29.01 2.83 -27.39
N GLN A 21 -29.90 3.57 -28.05
CA GLN A 21 -30.04 5.02 -27.86
C GLN A 21 -30.76 5.42 -26.55
N ARG A 22 -31.08 4.45 -25.70
CA ARG A 22 -31.69 4.70 -24.37
C ARG A 22 -30.73 5.33 -23.36
N THR A 23 -29.42 5.24 -23.61
CA THR A 23 -28.36 5.86 -22.80
C THR A 23 -27.48 6.79 -23.64
N ASN A 24 -26.81 7.71 -22.96
CA ASN A 24 -25.77 8.54 -23.57
C ASN A 24 -24.52 8.50 -22.68
N PRO A 25 -23.39 7.88 -23.12
CA PRO A 25 -23.18 7.24 -24.44
C PRO A 25 -24.10 6.03 -24.70
N PRO A 26 -24.35 5.68 -26.00
CA PRO A 26 -25.26 4.57 -26.34
C PRO A 26 -24.80 3.23 -25.79
N LEU A 27 -25.75 2.37 -25.39
CA LEU A 27 -25.48 0.98 -25.03
C LEU A 27 -24.78 0.25 -26.20
N ASN A 28 -23.91 -0.69 -25.86
CA ASN A 28 -23.25 -1.54 -26.86
C ASN A 28 -23.46 -3.04 -26.55
N GLN A 29 -22.97 -3.89 -27.44
CA GLN A 29 -23.09 -5.34 -27.28
C GLN A 29 -22.32 -5.86 -26.05
N ALA A 30 -21.20 -5.23 -25.69
CA ALA A 30 -20.36 -5.61 -24.56
C ALA A 30 -21.15 -5.64 -23.24
N MET A 31 -22.04 -4.67 -23.03
CA MET A 31 -22.92 -4.60 -21.85
C MET A 31 -23.73 -5.88 -21.62
N PHE A 32 -24.05 -6.64 -22.65
CA PHE A 32 -24.89 -7.84 -22.58
C PHE A 32 -24.10 -9.13 -22.71
N GLN A 33 -22.86 -9.09 -23.18
CA GLN A 33 -22.09 -10.27 -23.58
C GLN A 33 -20.92 -10.57 -22.64
N ILE A 34 -20.27 -9.55 -22.09
CA ILE A 34 -19.12 -9.73 -21.20
C ILE A 34 -19.53 -10.57 -19.99
N GLY A 35 -18.83 -11.69 -19.76
CA GLY A 35 -19.10 -12.63 -18.68
C GLY A 35 -20.33 -13.51 -18.87
N ARG A 36 -20.88 -13.57 -20.09
CA ARG A 36 -22.09 -14.37 -20.41
C ARG A 36 -21.90 -15.30 -21.62
N GLU A 37 -20.67 -15.72 -21.85
CA GLU A 37 -20.30 -16.57 -23.00
C GLU A 37 -21.05 -17.90 -23.00
N GLU A 38 -21.23 -18.52 -21.81
CA GLU A 38 -22.01 -19.78 -21.68
C GLU A 38 -23.49 -19.58 -22.04
N GLN A 39 -24.06 -18.43 -21.65
CA GLN A 39 -25.45 -18.08 -21.92
C GLN A 39 -25.65 -17.76 -23.40
N LEU A 40 -24.69 -17.11 -24.06
CA LEU A 40 -24.69 -16.86 -25.51
C LEU A 40 -24.66 -18.19 -26.29
N GLU A 41 -23.81 -19.14 -25.88
CA GLU A 41 -23.76 -20.47 -26.50
C GLU A 41 -25.07 -21.25 -26.28
N ALA A 42 -25.61 -21.15 -25.06
CA ALA A 42 -26.92 -21.76 -24.77
C ALA A 42 -28.05 -21.17 -25.62
N PHE A 43 -28.02 -19.83 -25.84
CA PHE A 43 -28.97 -19.13 -26.68
C PHE A 43 -28.88 -19.60 -28.13
N ARG A 44 -27.68 -19.65 -28.71
CA ARG A 44 -27.46 -20.15 -30.10
C ARG A 44 -27.96 -21.58 -30.29
N LYS A 45 -27.85 -22.45 -29.27
CA LYS A 45 -28.36 -23.81 -29.33
C LYS A 45 -29.90 -23.89 -29.25
N LYS A 46 -30.53 -23.00 -28.48
CA LYS A 46 -31.96 -23.05 -28.15
C LYS A 46 -32.84 -22.12 -28.99
N VAL A 47 -32.29 -21.17 -29.71
CA VAL A 47 -33.06 -20.19 -30.49
C VAL A 47 -33.93 -20.86 -31.56
N ASN A 48 -33.51 -22.03 -32.05
CA ASN A 48 -34.28 -22.86 -33.02
C ASN A 48 -35.34 -23.73 -32.36
N GLU A 49 -35.42 -23.76 -31.01
CA GLU A 49 -36.52 -24.48 -30.35
C GLU A 49 -37.83 -23.67 -30.51
N LYS A 50 -38.98 -24.36 -30.42
CA LYS A 50 -40.29 -23.72 -30.56
C LYS A 50 -40.52 -22.59 -29.54
N ILE A 51 -39.94 -22.73 -28.36
CA ILE A 51 -39.94 -21.68 -27.33
C ILE A 51 -38.54 -21.54 -26.74
N CYS A 52 -37.92 -20.39 -26.92
CA CYS A 52 -36.67 -20.01 -26.29
C CYS A 52 -36.97 -18.96 -25.21
N ARG A 53 -36.72 -19.31 -23.95
CA ARG A 53 -36.95 -18.40 -22.82
C ARG A 53 -35.61 -17.89 -22.30
N VAL A 54 -35.49 -16.58 -22.19
CA VAL A 54 -34.32 -15.89 -21.62
C VAL A 54 -34.79 -15.03 -20.44
N ALA A 55 -34.19 -15.22 -19.28
CA ALA A 55 -34.51 -14.45 -18.07
C ALA A 55 -33.26 -13.75 -17.50
N ALA A 56 -33.44 -12.53 -17.07
CA ALA A 56 -32.41 -11.71 -16.44
C ALA A 56 -32.93 -11.09 -15.11
N GLU A 57 -32.11 -10.20 -14.52
CA GLU A 57 -32.55 -9.39 -13.39
C GLU A 57 -33.76 -8.50 -13.74
N SER A 58 -33.78 -7.99 -14.97
CA SER A 58 -34.94 -7.29 -15.52
C SER A 58 -35.26 -7.80 -16.92
N ARG A 59 -36.53 -7.65 -17.36
CA ARG A 59 -36.97 -8.04 -18.70
C ARG A 59 -36.25 -7.22 -19.79
N ILE A 60 -35.99 -5.95 -19.52
CA ILE A 60 -35.26 -5.06 -20.44
C ILE A 60 -33.82 -5.55 -20.68
N GLU A 61 -33.18 -6.13 -19.67
CA GLU A 61 -31.85 -6.73 -19.78
C GLU A 61 -31.90 -8.01 -20.61
N ALA A 62 -32.89 -8.89 -20.36
CA ALA A 62 -33.10 -10.08 -21.17
C ALA A 62 -33.36 -9.76 -22.65
N TYR A 63 -34.12 -8.68 -22.88
CA TYR A 63 -34.41 -8.19 -24.24
C TYR A 63 -33.14 -7.66 -24.93
N GLY A 64 -32.37 -6.83 -24.25
CA GLY A 64 -31.10 -6.32 -24.76
C GLY A 64 -30.09 -7.43 -25.08
N PHE A 65 -29.99 -8.43 -24.19
CA PHE A 65 -29.19 -9.63 -24.47
C PHE A 65 -29.62 -10.38 -25.71
N CYS A 66 -30.94 -10.63 -25.88
CA CYS A 66 -31.47 -11.29 -27.07
C CYS A 66 -31.14 -10.51 -28.35
N LEU A 67 -31.36 -9.22 -28.37
CA LEU A 67 -30.99 -8.36 -29.48
C LEU A 67 -29.50 -8.41 -29.80
N ALA A 68 -28.67 -8.25 -28.77
CA ALA A 68 -27.21 -8.28 -28.92
C ALA A 68 -26.71 -9.65 -29.43
N ALA A 69 -27.33 -10.75 -28.98
CA ALA A 69 -27.01 -12.09 -29.44
C ALA A 69 -27.44 -12.34 -30.89
N LEU A 70 -28.63 -11.86 -31.29
CA LEU A 70 -29.13 -11.94 -32.66
C LEU A 70 -28.29 -11.09 -33.62
N MET A 71 -27.84 -9.89 -33.20
CA MET A 71 -27.00 -9.03 -34.04
C MET A 71 -25.63 -9.65 -34.38
N GLN A 72 -25.20 -10.69 -33.68
CA GLN A 72 -23.96 -11.43 -34.02
C GLN A 72 -24.15 -12.41 -35.18
N ASP A 73 -25.41 -12.81 -35.49
CA ASP A 73 -25.74 -13.73 -36.56
C ASP A 73 -26.70 -13.01 -37.54
N SER A 74 -26.15 -12.37 -38.55
CA SER A 74 -26.93 -11.59 -39.52
C SER A 74 -28.00 -12.40 -40.23
N ALA A 75 -27.75 -13.70 -40.54
CA ALA A 75 -28.68 -14.58 -41.20
C ALA A 75 -29.90 -14.91 -40.31
N LEU A 76 -29.66 -15.09 -39.01
CA LEU A 76 -30.72 -15.30 -38.04
C LEU A 76 -31.47 -13.99 -37.72
N ALA A 77 -30.74 -12.86 -37.60
CA ALA A 77 -31.33 -11.55 -37.37
C ALA A 77 -32.32 -11.11 -38.45
N GLU A 78 -32.07 -11.47 -39.73
CA GLU A 78 -32.98 -11.19 -40.84
C GLU A 78 -34.26 -12.04 -40.77
N GLN A 79 -34.23 -13.19 -40.14
CA GLN A 79 -35.39 -14.07 -40.00
C GLN A 79 -36.28 -13.73 -38.80
N VAL A 80 -35.72 -13.08 -37.79
CA VAL A 80 -36.46 -12.76 -36.55
C VAL A 80 -37.24 -11.47 -36.68
N THR A 81 -38.52 -11.51 -36.35
CA THR A 81 -39.40 -10.35 -36.27
C THR A 81 -39.62 -9.98 -34.83
N VAL A 82 -39.32 -8.74 -34.45
CA VAL A 82 -39.62 -8.18 -33.11
C VAL A 82 -41.08 -7.72 -33.11
N VAL A 83 -41.84 -8.20 -32.11
CA VAL A 83 -43.27 -7.89 -31.97
C VAL A 83 -43.52 -7.16 -30.69
N CYS A 84 -44.26 -6.04 -30.75
CA CYS A 84 -44.42 -5.10 -29.63
C CYS A 84 -45.76 -5.21 -28.90
N SER A 85 -46.76 -5.89 -29.50
CA SER A 85 -48.08 -6.06 -28.86
C SER A 85 -48.57 -7.52 -28.91
N GLU A 86 -49.35 -7.90 -27.90
CA GLU A 86 -49.92 -9.23 -27.78
C GLU A 86 -50.92 -9.52 -28.91
N THR A 87 -51.71 -8.51 -29.30
CA THR A 87 -52.66 -8.62 -30.37
C THR A 87 -51.98 -8.91 -31.72
N THR A 88 -50.92 -8.18 -32.01
CA THR A 88 -50.13 -8.36 -33.22
C THR A 88 -49.45 -9.70 -33.24
N TYR A 89 -48.91 -10.15 -32.09
CA TYR A 89 -48.33 -11.50 -31.97
C TYR A 89 -49.33 -12.59 -32.29
N HIS A 90 -50.56 -12.57 -31.72
CA HIS A 90 -51.59 -13.56 -32.01
C HIS A 90 -52.00 -13.58 -33.47
N ASN A 91 -52.11 -12.41 -34.08
CA ASN A 91 -52.45 -12.30 -35.50
C ASN A 91 -51.37 -12.97 -36.39
N LEU A 92 -50.10 -12.58 -36.16
CA LEU A 92 -48.96 -13.12 -36.89
C LEU A 92 -48.73 -14.63 -36.62
N ASP A 93 -48.89 -15.07 -35.37
CA ASP A 93 -48.73 -16.49 -35.00
C ASP A 93 -49.80 -17.35 -35.64
N SER A 94 -51.00 -16.81 -35.91
CA SER A 94 -52.06 -17.52 -36.62
C SER A 94 -51.88 -17.59 -38.13
N LEU A 95 -51.21 -16.57 -38.72
CA LEU A 95 -51.04 -16.42 -40.17
C LEU A 95 -49.75 -17.00 -40.72
N CYS A 96 -48.69 -17.04 -39.89
CA CYS A 96 -47.34 -17.47 -40.29
C CYS A 96 -47.08 -18.91 -39.82
N GLU A 97 -46.23 -19.64 -40.57
CA GLU A 97 -45.67 -20.92 -40.16
C GLU A 97 -44.16 -20.89 -40.28
N ASN A 98 -43.46 -21.48 -39.28
CA ASN A 98 -42.00 -21.49 -39.18
C ASN A 98 -41.36 -20.09 -39.12
N ALA A 99 -42.09 -19.08 -38.68
CA ALA A 99 -41.56 -17.76 -38.42
C ALA A 99 -40.84 -17.67 -37.06
N TYR A 100 -39.94 -16.70 -36.93
CA TYR A 100 -39.23 -16.43 -35.67
C TYR A 100 -39.72 -15.11 -35.10
N PHE A 101 -40.20 -15.13 -33.85
CA PHE A 101 -40.67 -13.95 -33.14
C PHE A 101 -39.86 -13.69 -31.89
N LEU A 102 -39.46 -12.42 -31.66
CA LEU A 102 -38.93 -11.90 -30.40
C LEU A 102 -39.98 -10.99 -29.78
N LEU A 103 -40.51 -11.35 -28.59
CA LEU A 103 -41.57 -10.54 -27.95
C LEU A 103 -40.97 -9.48 -27.03
N ARG A 104 -41.28 -8.22 -27.32
CA ARG A 104 -40.86 -7.04 -26.48
C ARG A 104 -41.74 -6.88 -25.24
N PHE A 105 -42.90 -7.48 -25.17
CA PHE A 105 -43.89 -7.35 -24.09
C PHE A 105 -43.92 -8.62 -23.19
N PRO A 106 -44.45 -8.52 -21.92
CA PRO A 106 -44.65 -9.69 -21.07
C PRO A 106 -45.71 -10.60 -21.65
N TYR A 107 -45.37 -11.87 -21.82
CA TYR A 107 -46.32 -12.85 -22.38
C TYR A 107 -46.48 -14.06 -21.47
N ASN A 108 -47.70 -14.24 -20.93
CA ASN A 108 -48.07 -15.34 -20.05
C ASN A 108 -48.99 -16.37 -20.73
N GLY A 109 -49.33 -16.14 -22.01
CA GLY A 109 -50.20 -17.00 -22.79
C GLY A 109 -49.55 -18.31 -23.25
N ARG A 110 -50.36 -19.15 -23.92
CA ARG A 110 -49.84 -20.37 -24.55
C ARG A 110 -49.28 -20.07 -25.93
N VAL A 111 -48.02 -20.39 -26.15
CA VAL A 111 -47.43 -20.37 -27.50
C VAL A 111 -47.98 -21.51 -28.34
N SER A 112 -48.43 -21.23 -29.56
CA SER A 112 -49.09 -22.21 -30.44
C SER A 112 -48.21 -23.40 -30.84
N GLY A 113 -46.88 -23.20 -30.82
CA GLY A 113 -45.91 -24.19 -31.27
C GLY A 113 -45.76 -24.31 -32.78
N ARG A 114 -46.44 -23.44 -33.59
CA ARG A 114 -46.27 -23.35 -35.03
C ARG A 114 -45.01 -22.60 -35.41
N ASN A 115 -44.69 -21.55 -34.66
CA ASN A 115 -43.58 -20.64 -34.85
C ASN A 115 -42.53 -20.78 -33.73
N GLN A 116 -41.32 -20.29 -33.99
CA GLN A 116 -40.31 -20.13 -33.00
C GLN A 116 -40.50 -18.81 -32.24
N THR A 117 -40.62 -18.85 -30.89
CA THR A 117 -40.91 -17.66 -30.11
C THR A 117 -39.86 -17.49 -29.03
N ILE A 118 -39.18 -16.33 -29.03
CA ILE A 118 -38.21 -15.90 -28.02
C ILE A 118 -38.95 -15.04 -27.01
N LEU A 119 -38.93 -15.44 -25.74
CA LEU A 119 -39.60 -14.78 -24.63
C LEU A 119 -38.55 -14.18 -23.69
N CYS A 120 -38.64 -12.89 -23.43
CA CYS A 120 -37.84 -12.16 -22.48
C CYS A 120 -38.57 -12.06 -21.14
N GLU A 121 -37.95 -12.58 -20.07
CA GLU A 121 -38.55 -12.67 -18.74
C GLU A 121 -37.65 -11.98 -17.70
N GLY A 122 -38.23 -11.47 -16.63
CA GLY A 122 -37.49 -10.94 -15.47
C GLY A 122 -37.24 -12.01 -14.39
N LYS A 123 -36.88 -11.58 -13.19
CA LYS A 123 -36.57 -12.43 -12.02
C LYS A 123 -37.62 -13.52 -11.71
N GLY A 124 -38.89 -13.26 -11.95
CA GLY A 124 -40.04 -14.15 -11.67
C GLY A 124 -40.20 -15.34 -12.62
N ALA A 125 -39.30 -15.52 -13.57
CA ALA A 125 -39.40 -16.57 -14.60
C ALA A 125 -39.46 -18.01 -14.05
N ALA A 126 -40.19 -18.89 -14.76
CA ALA A 126 -40.32 -20.31 -14.42
C ALA A 126 -38.93 -21.01 -14.33
N LYS A 127 -38.78 -21.98 -13.41
CA LYS A 127 -37.46 -22.60 -13.12
C LYS A 127 -36.98 -23.61 -14.18
N LYS A 128 -37.85 -24.08 -15.11
CA LYS A 128 -37.50 -25.10 -16.08
C LYS A 128 -37.37 -24.56 -17.51
N ASN A 129 -36.35 -25.00 -18.23
CA ASN A 129 -36.09 -24.67 -19.65
C ASN A 129 -35.86 -23.18 -19.95
N VAL A 130 -35.31 -22.43 -19.01
CA VAL A 130 -34.99 -21.02 -19.17
C VAL A 130 -33.46 -20.81 -19.23
N ILE A 131 -32.98 -20.02 -20.15
CA ILE A 131 -31.63 -19.50 -20.16
C ILE A 131 -31.62 -18.34 -19.17
N ARG A 132 -30.95 -18.53 -18.02
CA ARG A 132 -30.91 -17.52 -16.99
C ARG A 132 -29.59 -16.76 -17.09
N LEU A 133 -29.67 -15.46 -17.32
CA LEU A 133 -28.52 -14.59 -17.30
C LEU A 133 -28.07 -14.41 -15.84
N LEU A 134 -26.79 -14.59 -15.62
CA LEU A 134 -26.19 -14.30 -14.31
C LEU A 134 -25.88 -12.79 -14.22
N PRO A 135 -26.02 -12.19 -13.04
CA PRO A 135 -25.51 -10.82 -12.81
C PRO A 135 -24.03 -10.73 -13.17
N GLN A 136 -23.63 -9.64 -13.79
CA GLN A 136 -22.22 -9.40 -14.07
C GLN A 136 -21.48 -9.04 -12.77
N TRP A 137 -20.24 -9.53 -12.65
CA TRP A 137 -19.35 -9.07 -11.59
C TRP A 137 -18.97 -7.60 -11.81
N LYS A 138 -18.61 -6.89 -10.73
CA LYS A 138 -18.21 -5.47 -10.81
C LYS A 138 -17.19 -5.22 -11.92
N THR A 139 -16.11 -6.01 -11.96
CA THR A 139 -15.06 -5.88 -13.00
C THR A 139 -15.57 -6.05 -14.43
N GLN A 140 -16.52 -6.98 -14.64
CA GLN A 140 -17.12 -7.20 -15.96
C GLN A 140 -18.02 -6.04 -16.37
N TYR A 141 -18.81 -5.52 -15.43
CA TYR A 141 -19.68 -4.38 -15.68
C TYR A 141 -18.88 -3.11 -15.97
N LEU A 142 -17.81 -2.85 -15.18
CA LEU A 142 -16.91 -1.73 -15.44
C LEU A 142 -16.25 -1.83 -16.81
N GLN A 143 -15.80 -3.02 -17.21
CA GLN A 143 -15.26 -3.25 -18.55
C GLN A 143 -16.29 -2.93 -19.63
N ALA A 144 -17.55 -3.35 -19.45
CA ALA A 144 -18.61 -3.05 -20.40
C ALA A 144 -18.91 -1.55 -20.51
N LEU A 145 -18.87 -0.81 -19.40
CA LEU A 145 -19.01 0.66 -19.39
C LEU A 145 -17.82 1.35 -20.10
N GLN A 146 -16.61 0.87 -19.88
CA GLN A 146 -15.43 1.39 -20.57
C GLN A 146 -15.50 1.17 -22.09
N GLU A 147 -16.02 0.02 -22.55
CA GLU A 147 -16.26 -0.23 -23.96
C GLU A 147 -17.38 0.65 -24.55
N MET A 148 -18.28 1.22 -23.71
CA MET A 148 -19.20 2.26 -24.11
C MET A 148 -18.54 3.66 -24.24
N GLY A 149 -17.26 3.80 -23.89
CA GLY A 149 -16.52 5.06 -23.94
C GLY A 149 -16.58 5.87 -22.64
N ILE A 150 -17.02 5.26 -21.54
CA ILE A 150 -17.03 5.88 -20.20
C ILE A 150 -15.66 5.68 -19.56
N ASP A 151 -15.04 6.74 -19.07
CA ASP A 151 -13.74 6.63 -18.39
C ASP A 151 -13.85 5.86 -17.06
N SER A 152 -12.70 5.40 -16.54
CA SER A 152 -12.66 4.52 -15.37
C SER A 152 -13.26 5.14 -14.11
N ALA A 153 -13.08 6.44 -13.88
CA ALA A 153 -13.59 7.10 -12.67
C ALA A 153 -15.11 7.22 -12.73
N ASN A 154 -15.65 7.66 -13.87
CA ASN A 154 -17.09 7.73 -14.11
C ASN A 154 -17.75 6.35 -14.15
N ALA A 155 -17.06 5.32 -14.64
CA ALA A 155 -17.56 3.95 -14.64
C ALA A 155 -17.72 3.40 -13.21
N ASP A 156 -16.76 3.65 -12.32
CA ASP A 156 -16.88 3.27 -10.89
C ASP A 156 -18.02 4.01 -10.18
N GLU A 157 -18.21 5.30 -10.47
CA GLU A 157 -19.32 6.08 -9.94
C GLU A 157 -20.68 5.53 -10.42
N LEU A 158 -20.79 5.22 -11.71
CA LEU A 158 -22.01 4.62 -12.28
C LEU A 158 -22.30 3.24 -11.70
N TYR A 159 -21.28 2.43 -11.46
CA TYR A 159 -21.46 1.15 -10.80
C TYR A 159 -21.96 1.32 -9.36
N SER A 160 -21.35 2.22 -8.60
CA SER A 160 -21.76 2.51 -7.22
C SER A 160 -23.20 3.04 -7.12
N TYR A 161 -23.66 3.72 -8.17
CA TYR A 161 -25.05 4.20 -8.27
C TYR A 161 -26.04 3.09 -8.69
N THR A 162 -25.65 2.23 -9.64
CA THR A 162 -26.56 1.26 -10.27
C THR A 162 -26.48 -0.16 -9.73
N HIS A 163 -25.38 -0.50 -9.08
CA HIS A 163 -25.01 -1.87 -8.69
C HIS A 163 -25.27 -2.91 -9.79
N GLY A 164 -24.99 -2.51 -11.05
CA GLY A 164 -25.20 -3.36 -12.22
C GLY A 164 -26.64 -3.47 -12.71
N ASN A 165 -27.57 -2.68 -12.19
CA ASN A 165 -28.96 -2.66 -12.62
C ASN A 165 -29.12 -1.81 -13.91
N LEU A 166 -29.59 -2.43 -14.99
CA LEU A 166 -29.74 -1.74 -16.27
C LEU A 166 -30.85 -0.66 -16.28
N PRO A 167 -32.02 -0.86 -15.70
CA PRO A 167 -33.01 0.23 -15.56
C PRO A 167 -32.46 1.47 -14.84
N ALA A 168 -31.72 1.28 -13.74
CA ALA A 168 -31.07 2.37 -13.01
C ALA A 168 -29.98 3.07 -13.85
N LEU A 169 -29.22 2.32 -14.68
CA LEU A 169 -28.25 2.90 -15.60
C LEU A 169 -28.95 3.79 -16.65
N ILE A 170 -30.02 3.31 -17.25
CA ILE A 170 -30.80 4.09 -18.25
C ILE A 170 -31.31 5.40 -17.64
N ARG A 171 -31.75 5.42 -16.38
CA ARG A 171 -32.18 6.63 -15.69
C ARG A 171 -31.04 7.58 -15.35
N LYS A 172 -29.88 7.04 -15.01
CA LYS A 172 -28.72 7.86 -14.62
C LYS A 172 -28.03 8.58 -15.79
N ILE A 173 -27.95 7.91 -16.93
CA ILE A 173 -27.37 8.46 -18.17
C ILE A 173 -28.40 8.39 -19.33
N PRO A 174 -29.51 9.10 -19.25
CA PRO A 174 -30.60 9.01 -20.22
C PRO A 174 -30.16 9.49 -21.61
N GLY A 175 -30.59 8.78 -22.63
CA GLY A 175 -30.40 9.14 -24.04
C GLY A 175 -31.64 9.91 -24.55
N ASN A 176 -32.33 9.31 -25.53
CA ASN A 176 -33.48 9.92 -26.19
C ASN A 176 -34.80 9.83 -25.39
N GLU A 177 -34.82 9.11 -24.28
CA GLU A 177 -36.02 8.98 -23.41
C GLU A 177 -35.88 9.92 -22.20
N ALA A 178 -36.68 10.97 -22.14
CA ALA A 178 -36.83 11.83 -20.97
C ALA A 178 -37.92 11.27 -20.02
N ASP A 179 -37.68 11.35 -18.69
CA ASP A 179 -38.60 10.97 -17.62
C ASP A 179 -38.96 9.47 -17.49
N LEU A 180 -38.00 8.67 -17.02
CA LEU A 180 -38.28 7.33 -16.54
C LEU A 180 -38.39 7.32 -15.02
N GLN A 181 -39.59 7.49 -14.47
CA GLN A 181 -39.82 7.24 -13.04
C GLN A 181 -39.67 5.72 -12.75
N PRO A 182 -39.07 5.35 -11.62
CA PRO A 182 -38.95 3.94 -11.24
C PRO A 182 -40.34 3.28 -11.09
N GLU A 183 -40.55 2.11 -11.72
CA GLU A 183 -41.81 1.35 -11.59
C GLU A 183 -42.18 1.04 -10.14
N TRP A 184 -41.21 0.83 -9.27
CA TRP A 184 -41.44 0.48 -7.88
C TRP A 184 -42.07 1.61 -7.04
N MET A 185 -42.00 2.88 -7.48
CA MET A 185 -42.62 4.00 -6.77
C MET A 185 -44.14 3.91 -6.73
N SER A 186 -44.75 3.23 -7.69
CA SER A 186 -46.18 3.01 -7.73
C SER A 186 -46.69 1.87 -6.83
N ALA A 187 -45.77 1.12 -6.17
CA ALA A 187 -46.14 0.01 -5.33
C ALA A 187 -46.82 0.47 -4.02
N ALA A 188 -47.87 -0.24 -3.60
CA ALA A 188 -48.54 0.03 -2.32
C ALA A 188 -47.54 -0.14 -1.15
N ASP A 189 -47.72 0.62 -0.07
CA ASP A 189 -46.90 0.56 1.14
C ASP A 189 -45.38 0.68 0.87
N ILE A 190 -44.99 1.49 -0.11
CA ILE A 190 -43.61 1.68 -0.53
C ILE A 190 -42.73 2.28 0.59
N ASP A 191 -43.31 3.00 1.54
CA ASP A 191 -42.62 3.54 2.71
C ASP A 191 -41.96 2.49 3.58
N LEU A 192 -42.39 1.22 3.51
CA LEU A 192 -41.72 0.10 4.16
C LEU A 192 -40.29 -0.15 3.60
N LEU A 193 -39.94 0.49 2.49
CA LEU A 193 -38.58 0.45 1.94
C LEU A 193 -37.62 1.38 2.70
N GLN A 194 -38.10 2.43 3.36
CA GLN A 194 -37.27 3.43 4.03
C GLN A 194 -36.24 2.84 5.03
N PRO A 195 -36.55 1.83 5.87
CA PRO A 195 -35.55 1.21 6.74
C PRO A 195 -34.36 0.61 5.99
N LEU A 196 -34.60 0.00 4.83
CA LEU A 196 -33.54 -0.56 3.99
C LEU A 196 -32.70 0.56 3.35
N VAL A 197 -33.32 1.67 2.96
CA VAL A 197 -32.60 2.86 2.45
C VAL A 197 -31.66 3.43 3.52
N LEU A 198 -32.12 3.56 4.77
CA LEU A 198 -31.29 4.05 5.89
C LEU A 198 -30.14 3.10 6.23
N LEU A 199 -30.36 1.79 6.13
CA LEU A 199 -29.36 0.76 6.43
C LEU A 199 -28.49 0.40 5.23
N ARG A 200 -28.92 0.74 4.00
CA ARG A 200 -28.38 0.33 2.70
C ARG A 200 -28.39 -1.18 2.46
N HIS A 201 -28.06 -1.96 3.45
CA HIS A 201 -28.10 -3.42 3.45
C HIS A 201 -28.26 -3.97 4.87
N TYR A 202 -28.80 -5.19 5.01
CA TYR A 202 -28.81 -5.92 6.29
C TYR A 202 -28.85 -7.43 6.07
N ASN A 203 -28.38 -8.17 7.09
CA ASN A 203 -28.31 -9.62 7.06
C ASN A 203 -29.61 -10.26 7.56
N ILE A 204 -30.28 -11.03 6.71
CA ILE A 204 -31.53 -11.73 7.04
C ILE A 204 -31.36 -12.88 8.04
N LEU A 205 -30.14 -13.29 8.35
CA LEU A 205 -29.85 -14.29 9.37
C LEU A 205 -29.57 -13.66 10.75
N ASP A 206 -29.44 -12.32 10.82
CA ASP A 206 -29.21 -11.61 12.06
C ASP A 206 -30.52 -11.11 12.66
N GLU A 207 -30.96 -11.73 13.75
CA GLU A 207 -32.21 -11.37 14.42
C GLU A 207 -32.21 -9.92 14.96
N LYS A 208 -31.05 -9.36 15.28
CA LYS A 208 -30.96 -7.96 15.77
C LYS A 208 -31.15 -6.97 14.63
N GLU A 209 -30.58 -7.25 13.45
CA GLU A 209 -30.81 -6.41 12.28
C GLU A 209 -32.27 -6.48 11.84
N LYS A 210 -32.91 -7.66 11.87
CA LYS A 210 -34.37 -7.77 11.64
C LYS A 210 -35.20 -6.95 12.63
N GLN A 211 -34.85 -7.01 13.92
CA GLN A 211 -35.51 -6.22 14.96
C GLN A 211 -35.32 -4.72 14.73
N LEU A 212 -34.14 -4.29 14.31
CA LEU A 212 -33.87 -2.89 13.95
C LEU A 212 -34.73 -2.43 12.77
N VAL A 213 -34.79 -3.24 11.70
CA VAL A 213 -35.67 -2.97 10.55
C VAL A 213 -37.13 -2.84 11.00
N ALA A 214 -37.60 -3.74 11.86
CA ALA A 214 -38.98 -3.69 12.40
C ALA A 214 -39.23 -2.44 13.24
N ARG A 215 -38.27 -2.00 14.10
CA ARG A 215 -38.40 -0.78 14.90
C ARG A 215 -38.40 0.48 14.02
N LEU A 216 -37.47 0.55 13.05
CA LEU A 216 -37.46 1.65 12.10
C LEU A 216 -38.78 1.74 11.31
N ALA A 217 -39.31 0.63 10.85
CA ALA A 217 -40.58 0.56 10.10
C ALA A 217 -41.82 0.73 10.98
N GLU A 218 -41.74 0.65 12.31
CA GLU A 218 -42.88 0.51 13.23
C GLU A 218 -43.88 -0.59 12.81
N THR A 219 -43.31 -1.66 12.20
CA THR A 219 -44.10 -2.74 11.59
C THR A 219 -43.42 -4.08 11.87
N PRO A 220 -44.17 -5.15 12.22
CA PRO A 220 -43.61 -6.47 12.45
C PRO A 220 -42.75 -6.94 11.25
N TYR A 221 -41.54 -7.45 11.52
CA TYR A 221 -40.60 -7.86 10.47
C TYR A 221 -41.20 -8.76 9.37
N PRO A 222 -42.06 -9.78 9.66
CA PRO A 222 -42.64 -10.61 8.60
C PRO A 222 -43.51 -9.83 7.59
N VAL A 223 -44.06 -8.68 7.96
CA VAL A 223 -44.80 -7.83 7.03
C VAL A 223 -43.84 -7.07 6.13
N VAL A 224 -42.75 -6.53 6.71
CA VAL A 224 -41.68 -5.85 5.95
C VAL A 224 -41.02 -6.83 4.98
N GLU A 225 -40.64 -8.02 5.46
CA GLU A 225 -40.01 -9.07 4.63
C GLU A 225 -40.91 -9.47 3.45
N ARG A 226 -42.24 -9.64 3.69
CA ARG A 226 -43.17 -9.91 2.62
C ARG A 226 -43.14 -8.81 1.55
N LYS A 227 -43.09 -7.55 1.97
CA LYS A 227 -42.99 -6.43 1.05
C LYS A 227 -41.71 -6.44 0.24
N TYR A 228 -40.58 -6.75 0.87
CA TYR A 228 -39.30 -6.88 0.17
C TYR A 228 -39.31 -8.03 -0.85
N GLU A 229 -39.91 -9.17 -0.50
CA GLU A 229 -40.07 -10.29 -1.44
C GLU A 229 -41.05 -9.96 -2.61
N GLU A 230 -42.02 -9.06 -2.41
CA GLU A 230 -42.85 -8.52 -3.48
C GLU A 230 -42.04 -7.60 -4.40
N LEU A 231 -41.28 -6.66 -3.83
CA LEU A 231 -40.45 -5.71 -4.57
C LEU A 231 -39.33 -6.42 -5.34
N LEU A 232 -38.77 -7.51 -4.82
CA LEU A 232 -37.76 -8.33 -5.53
C LEU A 232 -38.28 -8.94 -6.84
N ARG A 233 -39.62 -9.08 -7.02
CA ARG A 233 -40.22 -9.67 -8.22
C ARG A 233 -40.51 -8.64 -9.30
N ILE A 234 -40.43 -7.37 -9.00
CA ILE A 234 -40.61 -6.30 -9.96
C ILE A 234 -39.40 -6.25 -10.90
N ASP A 235 -39.60 -6.01 -12.19
CA ASP A 235 -38.49 -5.93 -13.17
C ASP A 235 -37.50 -4.81 -12.90
N ASP A 236 -37.97 -3.69 -12.35
CA ASP A 236 -37.17 -2.57 -11.89
C ASP A 236 -37.15 -2.58 -10.34
N SER A 237 -36.63 -3.64 -9.76
CA SER A 237 -36.61 -3.81 -8.32
C SER A 237 -35.67 -2.82 -7.64
N PRO A 238 -36.08 -2.10 -6.58
CA PRO A 238 -35.20 -1.27 -5.79
C PRO A 238 -34.31 -2.10 -4.85
N ILE A 239 -34.55 -3.41 -4.74
CA ILE A 239 -33.89 -4.32 -3.82
C ILE A 239 -33.15 -5.39 -4.59
N LYS A 240 -31.93 -5.73 -4.14
CA LYS A 240 -31.14 -6.87 -4.57
C LYS A 240 -30.95 -7.82 -3.38
N LYS A 241 -30.95 -9.13 -3.64
CA LYS A 241 -30.65 -10.15 -2.63
C LYS A 241 -29.36 -10.85 -2.99
N VAL A 242 -28.32 -10.67 -2.17
CA VAL A 242 -27.01 -11.30 -2.34
C VAL A 242 -26.77 -12.24 -1.18
N GLY A 243 -26.89 -13.54 -1.43
CA GLY A 243 -26.81 -14.55 -0.37
C GLY A 243 -27.86 -14.33 0.74
N ALA A 244 -27.39 -14.05 1.95
CA ALA A 244 -28.22 -13.77 3.12
C ALA A 244 -28.47 -12.26 3.34
N TRP A 245 -28.20 -11.41 2.35
CA TRP A 245 -28.32 -9.96 2.51
C TRP A 245 -29.39 -9.37 1.60
N TYR A 246 -30.22 -8.49 2.16
CA TYR A 246 -30.97 -7.53 1.37
C TYR A 246 -30.15 -6.26 1.21
N GLN A 247 -30.16 -5.70 0.01
CA GLN A 247 -29.43 -4.48 -0.34
C GLN A 247 -30.31 -3.57 -1.19
N ILE A 248 -30.24 -2.26 -0.95
CA ILE A 248 -30.86 -1.27 -1.83
C ILE A 248 -30.05 -1.19 -3.13
N VAL A 249 -30.70 -1.09 -4.28
CA VAL A 249 -30.02 -0.98 -5.59
C VAL A 249 -29.43 0.41 -5.77
N ASN A 250 -30.20 1.46 -5.44
CA ASN A 250 -29.83 2.84 -5.57
C ASN A 250 -30.35 3.63 -4.38
N ASP A 251 -29.49 3.90 -3.42
CA ASP A 251 -29.85 4.58 -2.19
C ASP A 251 -30.18 6.06 -2.41
N GLU A 252 -29.49 6.75 -3.33
CA GLU A 252 -29.76 8.15 -3.68
C GLU A 252 -31.12 8.32 -4.36
N GLU A 253 -31.42 7.50 -5.37
CA GLU A 253 -32.72 7.52 -6.03
C GLU A 253 -33.87 7.19 -5.07
N ALA A 254 -33.68 6.16 -4.23
CA ALA A 254 -34.69 5.76 -3.25
C ALA A 254 -34.86 6.82 -2.14
N TRP A 255 -33.77 7.47 -1.73
CA TRP A 255 -33.82 8.58 -0.75
C TRP A 255 -34.68 9.73 -1.24
N LEU A 256 -34.41 10.19 -2.48
CA LEU A 256 -35.14 11.28 -3.11
C LEU A 256 -36.61 10.89 -3.38
N ALA A 257 -36.82 9.69 -3.92
CA ALA A 257 -38.14 9.20 -4.27
C ALA A 257 -39.08 9.03 -3.05
N LEU A 258 -38.55 8.61 -1.91
CA LEU A 258 -39.30 8.41 -0.67
C LEU A 258 -39.34 9.67 0.21
N ASN A 259 -38.73 10.76 -0.25
CA ASN A 259 -38.68 12.05 0.45
C ASN A 259 -38.31 11.90 1.93
N ILE A 260 -37.19 11.18 2.18
CA ILE A 260 -36.72 10.93 3.55
C ILE A 260 -36.11 12.22 4.11
N ASP A 261 -36.70 12.77 5.18
CA ASP A 261 -36.27 14.01 5.82
C ASP A 261 -35.92 13.78 7.30
N ILE A 262 -35.02 14.59 7.84
CA ILE A 262 -34.61 14.57 9.24
C ILE A 262 -35.79 14.90 10.18
N GLU A 263 -36.73 15.77 9.77
CA GLU A 263 -37.94 16.13 10.52
C GLU A 263 -38.99 15.02 10.51
N SER A 264 -38.89 14.06 9.57
CA SER A 264 -39.83 12.95 9.45
C SER A 264 -39.80 12.04 10.68
N ALA A 265 -40.90 11.32 10.93
CA ALA A 265 -40.92 10.29 11.96
C ALA A 265 -39.80 9.23 11.79
N MET A 266 -39.43 8.91 10.55
CA MET A 266 -38.34 7.98 10.23
C MET A 266 -36.98 8.57 10.59
N GLY A 267 -36.69 9.84 10.24
CA GLY A 267 -35.45 10.53 10.63
C GLY A 267 -35.28 10.59 12.13
N GLN A 268 -36.35 10.89 12.87
CA GLN A 268 -36.32 10.91 14.33
C GLN A 268 -36.08 9.51 14.94
N ARG A 269 -36.75 8.45 14.43
CA ARG A 269 -36.48 7.07 14.87
C ARG A 269 -35.04 6.64 14.58
N MET A 270 -34.51 7.00 13.42
CA MET A 270 -33.11 6.76 13.10
C MET A 270 -32.17 7.36 14.15
N HIS A 271 -32.38 8.63 14.50
CA HIS A 271 -31.59 9.31 15.53
C HIS A 271 -31.74 8.64 16.91
N GLN A 272 -32.96 8.24 17.30
CA GLN A 272 -33.20 7.48 18.54
C GLN A 272 -32.44 6.15 18.57
N GLU A 273 -32.42 5.42 17.47
CA GLU A 273 -31.66 4.15 17.36
C GLU A 273 -30.13 4.38 17.45
N ILE A 274 -29.63 5.49 16.88
CA ILE A 274 -28.21 5.91 17.05
C ILE A 274 -27.91 6.17 18.52
N CYS A 275 -28.72 6.99 19.20
CA CYS A 275 -28.53 7.31 20.62
C CYS A 275 -28.68 6.08 21.53
N ALA A 276 -29.62 5.18 21.22
CA ALA A 276 -29.81 3.92 21.91
C ALA A 276 -28.60 2.99 21.74
N ALA A 277 -28.05 2.91 20.54
CA ALA A 277 -26.84 2.15 20.25
C ALA A 277 -25.62 2.69 21.03
N LEU A 278 -25.45 4.01 21.11
CA LEU A 278 -24.39 4.68 21.86
C LEU A 278 -24.59 4.59 23.39
N SER A 279 -25.81 4.40 23.87
CA SER A 279 -26.11 4.27 25.31
C SER A 279 -25.88 2.88 25.87
N CYS A 280 -25.66 1.87 25.04
CA CYS A 280 -25.58 0.49 25.48
C CYS A 280 -24.16 0.08 25.87
N THR A 281 -24.00 -0.47 27.10
CA THR A 281 -22.71 -0.77 27.75
C THR A 281 -22.17 -2.19 27.54
N ASP A 282 -22.81 -3.05 26.74
CA ASP A 282 -22.44 -4.44 26.57
C ASP A 282 -21.25 -4.62 25.61
N ALA A 283 -20.07 -4.87 26.18
CA ALA A 283 -18.79 -5.01 25.45
C ALA A 283 -18.74 -6.20 24.45
N ALA A 284 -19.49 -7.27 24.70
CA ALA A 284 -19.49 -8.46 23.84
C ALA A 284 -20.15 -8.23 22.45
N GLN A 285 -20.75 -7.09 22.23
CA GLN A 285 -21.51 -6.78 21.01
C GLN A 285 -20.89 -5.66 20.17
N ASN A 286 -19.71 -5.13 20.56
CA ASN A 286 -19.15 -3.93 19.98
C ASN A 286 -18.94 -3.96 18.44
N HIS A 287 -18.36 -5.01 17.88
CA HIS A 287 -18.08 -5.06 16.43
C HIS A 287 -19.33 -5.02 15.54
N ARG A 288 -20.40 -5.74 15.91
CA ARG A 288 -21.66 -5.75 15.11
C ARG A 288 -22.43 -4.44 15.21
N ARG A 289 -22.41 -3.80 16.39
CA ARG A 289 -23.02 -2.48 16.58
C ARG A 289 -22.34 -1.41 15.76
N TYR A 290 -21.03 -1.52 15.62
CA TYR A 290 -20.22 -0.63 14.82
C TYR A 290 -20.74 -0.51 13.39
N GLY A 291 -20.92 -1.62 12.68
CA GLY A 291 -21.38 -1.61 11.30
C GLY A 291 -22.78 -1.01 11.13
N ILE A 292 -23.68 -1.25 12.08
CA ILE A 292 -25.04 -0.65 12.06
C ILE A 292 -24.97 0.85 12.32
N LEU A 293 -24.23 1.25 13.36
CA LEU A 293 -24.09 2.66 13.73
C LEU A 293 -23.45 3.48 12.60
N GLN A 294 -22.42 2.94 11.96
CA GLN A 294 -21.76 3.56 10.81
C GLN A 294 -22.73 3.80 9.65
N ARG A 295 -23.56 2.80 9.32
CA ARG A 295 -24.58 2.93 8.26
C ARG A 295 -25.59 4.03 8.59
N LEU A 296 -26.07 4.09 9.83
CA LEU A 296 -27.04 5.11 10.27
C LEU A 296 -26.43 6.51 10.30
N LEU A 297 -25.18 6.66 10.78
CA LEU A 297 -24.49 7.97 10.83
C LEU A 297 -24.24 8.57 9.45
N LYS A 298 -23.99 7.74 8.44
CA LYS A 298 -23.84 8.21 7.04
C LYS A 298 -25.06 8.95 6.51
N ASN A 299 -26.24 8.68 7.04
CA ASN A 299 -27.47 9.35 6.58
C ASN A 299 -27.51 10.84 6.92
N TYR A 300 -26.73 11.31 7.91
CA TYR A 300 -26.62 12.75 8.17
C TYR A 300 -26.03 13.51 6.97
N ILE A 301 -25.14 12.90 6.19
CA ILE A 301 -24.64 13.49 4.94
C ILE A 301 -25.78 13.61 3.94
N CYS A 302 -26.59 12.55 3.78
CA CYS A 302 -27.72 12.57 2.86
C CYS A 302 -28.73 13.66 3.24
N PHE A 303 -29.04 13.84 4.54
CA PHE A 303 -29.88 14.96 5.01
C PHE A 303 -29.28 16.33 4.67
N ALA A 304 -27.98 16.52 4.88
CA ALA A 304 -27.29 17.77 4.56
C ALA A 304 -27.26 18.06 3.04
N GLU A 305 -27.07 17.03 2.21
CA GLU A 305 -27.06 17.17 0.75
C GLU A 305 -28.44 17.39 0.14
N THR A 306 -29.51 16.85 0.74
CA THR A 306 -30.89 17.02 0.26
C THR A 306 -31.57 18.28 0.77
N GLY A 307 -30.86 19.08 1.58
CA GLY A 307 -31.37 20.40 2.03
C GLY A 307 -32.29 20.34 3.25
N SER A 308 -32.24 19.28 4.04
CA SER A 308 -32.90 19.23 5.37
C SER A 308 -32.40 20.35 6.30
N ASP A 309 -33.14 20.66 7.37
CA ASP A 309 -32.79 21.74 8.30
C ASP A 309 -31.39 21.49 8.95
N GLN A 310 -30.44 22.32 8.56
CA GLN A 310 -29.04 22.22 9.06
C GLN A 310 -28.96 22.40 10.58
N ASN A 311 -29.81 23.25 11.18
CA ASN A 311 -29.80 23.43 12.63
C ASN A 311 -30.20 22.16 13.37
N MET A 312 -31.15 21.39 12.80
CA MET A 312 -31.55 20.10 13.35
C MET A 312 -30.46 19.06 13.18
N ILE A 313 -29.80 19.01 12.01
CA ILE A 313 -28.63 18.13 11.80
C ILE A 313 -27.56 18.44 12.83
N ASP A 314 -27.19 19.70 12.99
CA ASP A 314 -26.19 20.15 13.96
C ASP A 314 -26.56 19.80 15.40
N ALA A 315 -27.85 19.96 15.77
CA ALA A 315 -28.33 19.62 17.10
C ALA A 315 -28.23 18.10 17.37
N GLN A 316 -28.68 17.27 16.43
CA GLN A 316 -28.58 15.80 16.55
C GLN A 316 -27.12 15.32 16.57
N VAL A 317 -26.26 15.91 15.74
CA VAL A 317 -24.82 15.59 15.75
C VAL A 317 -24.15 16.00 17.07
N ARG A 318 -24.49 17.18 17.63
CA ARG A 318 -24.03 17.57 18.99
C ARG A 318 -24.47 16.55 20.06
N GLU A 319 -25.68 16.02 19.96
CA GLU A 319 -26.14 14.97 20.87
C GLU A 319 -25.31 13.69 20.70
N VAL A 320 -25.07 13.25 19.48
CA VAL A 320 -24.16 12.11 19.20
C VAL A 320 -22.77 12.35 19.80
N LEU A 321 -22.17 13.52 19.59
CA LEU A 321 -20.85 13.87 20.12
C LEU A 321 -20.81 13.94 21.65
N SER A 322 -21.95 14.22 22.30
CA SER A 322 -22.05 14.21 23.77
C SER A 322 -21.76 12.85 24.42
N PHE A 323 -21.89 11.78 23.65
CA PHE A 323 -21.56 10.41 24.09
C PHE A 323 -20.05 10.12 24.09
N PHE A 324 -19.21 11.01 23.58
CA PHE A 324 -17.75 10.80 23.44
C PHE A 324 -17.05 10.41 24.74
N HIS A 325 -17.48 10.97 25.87
CA HIS A 325 -16.89 10.70 27.19
C HIS A 325 -17.44 9.44 27.88
N LYS A 326 -18.39 8.73 27.27
CA LYS A 326 -18.89 7.47 27.81
C LYS A 326 -17.92 6.33 27.43
N ASP A 327 -17.69 5.43 28.37
CA ASP A 327 -16.90 4.23 28.13
C ASP A 327 -17.41 3.47 26.90
N ASN A 328 -16.49 3.02 26.05
CA ASN A 328 -16.73 2.30 24.78
C ASN A 328 -17.32 3.13 23.62
N CYS A 329 -17.65 4.41 23.75
CA CYS A 329 -18.16 5.23 22.63
C CYS A 329 -17.06 6.03 21.92
N LYS A 330 -15.99 6.37 22.64
CA LYS A 330 -14.92 7.24 22.14
C LYS A 330 -14.33 6.77 20.81
N GLU A 331 -13.91 5.51 20.74
CA GLU A 331 -13.31 4.94 19.52
C GLU A 331 -14.29 4.91 18.34
N CYS A 332 -15.57 4.62 18.65
CA CYS A 332 -16.65 4.61 17.68
C CYS A 332 -16.88 5.99 17.06
N ILE A 333 -17.00 6.99 17.90
CA ILE A 333 -17.25 8.37 17.44
C ILE A 333 -16.05 8.90 16.66
N ILE A 334 -14.81 8.61 17.10
CA ILE A 334 -13.61 9.04 16.39
C ILE A 334 -13.57 8.48 14.97
N LYS A 335 -13.85 7.20 14.79
CA LYS A 335 -13.85 6.57 13.44
C LYS A 335 -14.86 7.19 12.49
N GLU A 336 -15.98 7.69 13.00
CA GLU A 336 -17.05 8.29 12.19
C GLU A 336 -17.06 9.83 12.21
N LEU A 337 -16.09 10.43 12.90
CA LEU A 337 -16.03 11.88 13.09
C LEU A 337 -15.95 12.64 11.76
N ARG A 338 -15.26 12.08 10.77
CA ARG A 338 -15.16 12.63 9.43
C ARG A 338 -16.52 12.73 8.74
N ILE A 339 -17.34 11.66 8.84
CA ILE A 339 -18.70 11.63 8.31
C ILE A 339 -19.56 12.72 8.97
N LEU A 340 -19.45 12.85 10.29
CA LEU A 340 -20.15 13.88 11.03
C LEU A 340 -19.68 15.29 10.65
N ALA A 341 -18.40 15.48 10.33
CA ALA A 341 -17.85 16.76 9.86
C ALA A 341 -18.34 17.14 8.45
N GLU A 342 -18.57 16.16 7.59
CA GLU A 342 -19.18 16.40 6.28
C GLU A 342 -20.63 16.86 6.43
N ALA A 343 -21.39 16.31 7.37
CA ALA A 343 -22.80 16.62 7.63
C ALA A 343 -22.99 17.90 8.46
N ALA A 344 -22.23 18.07 9.55
CA ALA A 344 -22.38 19.12 10.54
C ALA A 344 -21.02 19.76 10.91
N PRO A 345 -20.39 20.50 9.98
CA PRO A 345 -19.01 20.98 10.15
C PRO A 345 -18.84 21.90 11.37
N GLU A 346 -19.82 22.76 11.66
CA GLU A 346 -19.74 23.68 12.79
C GLU A 346 -19.85 22.95 14.13
N ALA A 347 -20.75 21.97 14.23
CA ALA A 347 -20.93 21.17 15.44
C ALA A 347 -19.66 20.35 15.77
N VAL A 348 -19.05 19.75 14.76
CA VAL A 348 -17.80 18.97 14.91
C VAL A 348 -16.63 19.91 15.24
N LEU A 349 -16.50 21.05 14.58
CA LEU A 349 -15.47 22.03 14.89
C LEU A 349 -15.56 22.54 16.34
N GLU A 350 -16.78 22.83 16.81
CA GLU A 350 -17.03 23.23 18.19
C GLU A 350 -16.62 22.14 19.19
N PHE A 351 -16.92 20.89 18.89
CA PHE A 351 -16.47 19.74 19.66
C PHE A 351 -14.94 19.65 19.70
N LEU A 352 -14.25 19.70 18.53
CA LEU A 352 -12.78 19.59 18.45
C LEU A 352 -12.06 20.77 19.14
N LYS A 353 -12.68 21.95 19.21
CA LYS A 353 -12.14 23.09 19.96
C LYS A 353 -12.16 22.86 21.47
N LYS A 354 -13.21 22.21 21.98
CA LYS A 354 -13.40 21.94 23.42
C LYS A 354 -12.52 20.81 23.94
N GLU A 355 -12.18 19.85 23.07
CA GLU A 355 -11.40 18.69 23.45
C GLU A 355 -9.88 19.01 23.45
N GLU A 356 -9.28 19.01 24.63
CA GLU A 356 -7.85 19.33 24.79
C GLU A 356 -6.92 18.11 24.53
N GLN A 357 -7.43 16.88 24.78
CA GLN A 357 -6.65 15.63 24.69
C GLN A 357 -7.06 14.77 23.49
N LEU A 358 -7.04 15.36 22.32
CA LEU A 358 -7.45 14.65 21.10
C LEU A 358 -6.29 13.87 20.54
N GLY A 359 -5.23 13.54 20.91
CA GLY A 359 -4.16 12.79 20.25
C GLY A 359 -4.20 12.87 18.70
N GLY A 360 -3.10 12.76 18.01
CA GLY A 360 -3.04 12.82 16.54
C GLY A 360 -3.46 11.50 15.89
N GLN A 361 -4.67 11.02 16.17
CA GLN A 361 -5.24 9.86 15.48
C GLN A 361 -5.57 10.26 14.05
N ASN A 362 -5.30 9.39 13.08
CA ASN A 362 -5.52 9.64 11.65
C ASN A 362 -6.94 10.12 11.34
N GLU A 363 -7.94 9.56 12.01
CA GLU A 363 -9.35 9.93 11.84
C GLU A 363 -9.61 11.40 12.20
N ILE A 364 -8.95 11.91 13.24
CA ILE A 364 -9.08 13.33 13.65
C ILE A 364 -8.38 14.22 12.62
N LEU A 365 -7.22 13.84 12.14
CA LEU A 365 -6.49 14.59 11.11
C LEU A 365 -7.29 14.65 9.81
N TRP A 366 -7.84 13.53 9.35
CA TRP A 366 -8.72 13.49 8.17
C TRP A 366 -10.01 14.26 8.36
N THR A 367 -10.52 14.31 9.59
CA THR A 367 -11.68 15.16 9.92
C THR A 367 -11.34 16.64 9.79
N LEU A 368 -10.15 17.05 10.27
CA LEU A 368 -9.66 18.41 10.11
C LEU A 368 -9.44 18.76 8.63
N ASP A 369 -8.92 17.83 7.82
CA ASP A 369 -8.81 18.00 6.36
C ASP A 369 -10.18 18.29 5.73
N THR A 370 -11.22 17.58 6.15
CA THR A 370 -12.60 17.87 5.68
C THR A 370 -13.06 19.26 6.07
N LEU A 371 -12.71 19.74 7.27
CA LEU A 371 -13.07 21.06 7.77
C LEU A 371 -12.28 22.21 7.12
N ILE A 372 -11.02 21.99 6.71
CA ILE A 372 -10.22 23.01 6.02
C ILE A 372 -10.68 23.32 4.60
N GLU A 373 -11.50 22.48 4.03
CA GLU A 373 -12.08 22.68 2.70
C GLU A 373 -13.26 23.65 2.71
N ARG A 374 -13.76 24.08 3.87
CA ARG A 374 -14.95 24.94 4.02
C ARG A 374 -14.60 26.32 4.58
N GLU A 375 -15.13 27.37 3.98
CA GLU A 375 -14.80 28.78 4.33
C GLU A 375 -15.01 29.09 5.82
N ASN A 376 -16.11 28.62 6.40
CA ASN A 376 -16.47 28.95 7.80
C ASN A 376 -15.61 28.20 8.83
N THR A 377 -14.94 27.12 8.48
CA THR A 377 -14.23 26.24 9.41
C THR A 377 -12.72 26.14 9.16
N CYS A 378 -12.23 26.49 7.96
CA CYS A 378 -10.84 26.29 7.52
C CYS A 378 -9.80 26.90 8.47
N LEU A 379 -9.96 28.18 8.84
CA LEU A 379 -9.00 28.87 9.71
C LEU A 379 -8.91 28.20 11.09
N SER A 380 -10.06 27.90 11.67
CA SER A 380 -10.12 27.24 12.99
C SER A 380 -9.57 25.79 12.94
N ALA A 381 -9.81 25.07 11.87
CA ALA A 381 -9.24 23.73 11.68
C ALA A 381 -7.71 23.78 11.57
N CYS A 382 -7.15 24.74 10.83
CA CYS A 382 -5.70 24.95 10.79
C CYS A 382 -5.10 25.32 12.17
N GLN A 383 -5.81 26.10 12.98
CA GLN A 383 -5.39 26.40 14.35
C GLN A 383 -5.37 25.15 15.24
N ILE A 384 -6.33 24.24 15.08
CA ILE A 384 -6.35 22.95 15.78
C ILE A 384 -5.20 22.07 15.30
N LEU A 385 -4.95 21.96 13.99
CA LEU A 385 -3.78 21.23 13.44
C LEU A 385 -2.47 21.78 14.02
N TYR A 386 -2.31 23.10 14.08
CA TYR A 386 -1.14 23.74 14.67
C TYR A 386 -0.99 23.39 16.17
N ARG A 387 -2.10 23.43 16.94
CA ARG A 387 -2.10 23.00 18.35
C ARG A 387 -1.67 21.53 18.48
N LEU A 388 -2.21 20.61 17.66
CA LEU A 388 -1.86 19.20 17.66
C LEU A 388 -0.37 18.98 17.29
N ALA A 389 0.15 19.71 16.31
CA ALA A 389 1.55 19.65 15.90
C ALA A 389 2.54 20.09 17.00
N LEU A 390 2.07 20.75 18.06
CA LEU A 390 2.87 21.19 19.19
C LEU A 390 2.77 20.26 20.42
N GLN A 391 1.87 19.26 20.44
CA GLN A 391 1.46 18.55 21.69
C GLN A 391 2.19 17.23 22.01
N GLY A 392 3.01 16.63 21.17
CA GLY A 392 3.52 15.33 21.52
C GLY A 392 4.62 14.70 20.67
N GLU A 393 5.23 13.60 21.11
CA GLU A 393 6.49 13.05 20.55
C GLU A 393 6.34 12.26 19.23
N GLN A 394 5.22 11.64 18.93
CA GLN A 394 5.04 10.80 17.74
C GLN A 394 3.96 11.31 16.79
N ASN A 395 2.90 11.90 17.33
CA ASN A 395 1.77 12.45 16.58
C ASN A 395 2.09 13.81 15.92
N ASP A 396 3.16 14.48 16.36
CA ASP A 396 3.59 15.77 15.83
C ASP A 396 3.91 15.74 14.35
N LYS A 397 4.49 14.65 13.86
CA LYS A 397 4.91 14.53 12.46
C LYS A 397 3.71 14.48 11.51
N GLU A 398 2.66 13.72 11.86
CA GLU A 398 1.47 13.58 11.02
C GLU A 398 0.63 14.87 11.05
N ALA A 399 0.32 15.42 12.23
CA ALA A 399 -0.41 16.68 12.34
C ALA A 399 0.33 17.84 11.65
N LYS A 400 1.68 17.90 11.79
CA LYS A 400 2.51 18.84 11.06
C LYS A 400 2.42 18.65 9.56
N GLN A 401 2.37 17.40 9.09
CA GLN A 401 2.25 17.10 7.66
C GLN A 401 0.90 17.58 7.11
N HIS A 402 -0.20 17.34 7.80
CA HIS A 402 -1.53 17.84 7.43
C HIS A 402 -1.57 19.38 7.45
N LEU A 403 -0.93 20.03 8.41
CA LEU A 403 -0.80 21.48 8.44
C LEU A 403 0.02 22.02 7.25
N LEU A 404 1.11 21.33 6.88
CA LEU A 404 1.90 21.66 5.68
C LEU A 404 1.06 21.52 4.40
N ASP A 405 0.22 20.49 4.32
CA ASP A 405 -0.69 20.29 3.19
C ASP A 405 -1.75 21.39 3.16
N ALA A 406 -2.32 21.75 4.31
CA ALA A 406 -3.32 22.80 4.41
C ALA A 406 -2.81 24.18 4.00
N LEU A 407 -1.57 24.51 4.40
CA LEU A 407 -0.91 25.80 4.12
C LEU A 407 -0.06 25.80 2.84
N CYS A 408 -0.07 24.70 2.06
CA CYS A 408 0.66 24.62 0.81
C CYS A 408 0.24 25.73 -0.16
N LEU A 409 1.17 26.63 -0.52
CA LEU A 409 0.86 27.86 -1.23
C LEU A 409 0.34 27.62 -2.66
N TRP A 410 0.90 26.63 -3.38
CA TRP A 410 0.53 26.31 -4.75
C TRP A 410 -0.75 25.47 -4.87
N SER A 411 -1.31 25.01 -3.75
CA SER A 411 -2.47 24.13 -3.76
C SER A 411 -3.77 24.89 -3.52
N SER A 412 -4.80 24.56 -4.29
CA SER A 412 -6.17 25.11 -4.19
C SER A 412 -7.15 24.20 -3.46
N HIS A 413 -6.70 23.14 -2.77
CA HIS A 413 -7.59 22.15 -2.13
C HIS A 413 -8.21 22.64 -0.81
N THR A 414 -7.74 23.75 -0.24
CA THR A 414 -8.30 24.36 0.98
C THR A 414 -9.15 25.59 0.66
N ALA A 415 -10.00 25.99 1.59
CA ALA A 415 -10.78 27.21 1.45
C ALA A 415 -9.97 28.49 1.70
N LEU A 416 -8.75 28.38 2.21
CA LEU A 416 -7.87 29.52 2.45
C LEU A 416 -7.35 30.13 1.16
N THR A 417 -7.37 31.44 1.06
CA THR A 417 -6.72 32.19 -0.01
C THR A 417 -5.20 32.12 0.14
N LEU A 418 -4.45 32.43 -0.91
CA LEU A 418 -2.97 32.51 -0.88
C LEU A 418 -2.49 33.48 0.21
N GLU A 419 -3.15 34.64 0.34
CA GLU A 419 -2.82 35.65 1.34
C GLU A 419 -3.06 35.14 2.76
N GLU A 420 -4.18 34.45 3.02
CA GLU A 420 -4.46 33.88 4.33
C GLU A 420 -3.47 32.78 4.71
N LYS A 421 -3.06 31.93 3.77
CA LYS A 421 -2.02 30.92 3.99
C LYS A 421 -0.68 31.54 4.34
N LYS A 422 -0.28 32.60 3.62
CA LYS A 422 0.93 33.38 3.87
C LYS A 422 0.91 34.01 5.26
N VAL A 423 -0.17 34.73 5.57
CA VAL A 423 -0.32 35.42 6.88
C VAL A 423 -0.28 34.42 8.02
N LEU A 424 -0.99 33.27 7.92
CA LEU A 424 -1.02 32.26 8.96
C LEU A 424 0.36 31.61 9.14
N THR A 425 1.07 31.34 8.04
CA THR A 425 2.44 30.82 8.08
C THR A 425 3.38 31.78 8.81
N ILE A 426 3.30 33.06 8.50
CA ILE A 426 4.12 34.11 9.17
C ILE A 426 3.78 34.19 10.64
N GLN A 427 2.50 34.13 11.02
CA GLN A 427 2.08 34.10 12.42
C GLN A 427 2.63 32.91 13.18
N ILE A 428 2.61 31.70 12.60
CA ILE A 428 3.21 30.50 13.19
C ILE A 428 4.71 30.69 13.44
N ILE A 429 5.45 31.27 12.49
CA ILE A 429 6.88 31.53 12.63
C ILE A 429 7.14 32.54 13.77
N GLN A 430 6.33 33.57 13.87
CA GLN A 430 6.51 34.62 14.89
C GLN A 430 6.10 34.16 16.30
N GLN A 431 5.01 33.36 16.42
CA GLN A 431 4.51 32.87 17.70
C GLN A 431 5.41 31.79 18.31
N ASN A 432 5.92 30.89 17.48
CA ASN A 432 6.82 29.81 17.90
C ASN A 432 8.00 29.68 16.93
N PRO A 433 9.08 30.46 17.12
CA PRO A 433 10.21 30.43 16.20
C PRO A 433 10.87 29.06 16.04
N ASP A 434 10.98 28.26 17.10
CA ASP A 434 11.61 26.92 17.06
C ASP A 434 10.88 25.94 16.15
N PHE A 435 9.56 25.95 16.18
CA PHE A 435 8.72 25.17 15.29
C PHE A 435 8.61 25.87 13.93
N GLY A 436 8.29 27.16 13.91
CA GLY A 436 7.87 27.90 12.72
C GLY A 436 8.97 28.05 11.67
N VAL A 437 10.26 28.24 12.07
CA VAL A 437 11.37 28.30 11.11
C VAL A 437 11.53 26.97 10.38
N LYS A 438 11.51 25.84 11.09
CA LYS A 438 11.56 24.51 10.47
C LYS A 438 10.36 24.23 9.58
N PHE A 439 9.17 24.61 10.06
CA PHE A 439 7.92 24.49 9.33
C PHE A 439 7.93 25.30 8.04
N GLY A 440 8.38 26.57 8.09
CA GLY A 440 8.50 27.44 6.91
C GLY A 440 9.44 26.88 5.85
N ILE A 441 10.60 26.34 6.24
CA ILE A 441 11.55 25.71 5.32
C ILE A 441 10.91 24.46 4.68
N GLU A 442 10.20 23.62 5.45
CA GLU A 442 9.52 22.44 4.91
C GLU A 442 8.36 22.82 3.98
N LEU A 443 7.65 23.93 4.26
CA LEU A 443 6.62 24.46 3.38
C LEU A 443 7.18 24.88 2.02
N LEU A 444 8.34 25.53 2.01
CA LEU A 444 9.04 25.89 0.78
C LEU A 444 9.47 24.64 -0.04
N ARG A 445 9.75 23.52 0.62
CA ARG A 445 10.13 22.23 -0.01
C ARG A 445 8.95 21.45 -0.59
N LYS A 446 7.76 21.76 -0.17
CA LYS A 446 6.57 20.94 -0.46
C LYS A 446 6.28 20.81 -1.95
N THR A 447 6.30 19.58 -2.48
CA THR A 447 6.05 19.28 -3.91
C THR A 447 4.86 18.36 -4.14
N SER A 448 4.37 17.69 -3.08
CA SER A 448 3.26 16.74 -3.17
C SER A 448 2.34 16.89 -1.95
N LEU A 449 1.09 16.53 -2.12
CA LEU A 449 0.07 16.52 -1.09
C LEU A 449 -0.35 15.09 -0.73
N ILE A 450 -0.66 14.87 0.54
CA ILE A 450 -1.40 13.67 0.96
C ILE A 450 -2.88 14.01 0.79
N ARG A 451 -3.54 13.36 -0.18
CA ARG A 451 -4.98 13.57 -0.40
C ARG A 451 -5.77 12.51 0.35
N GLY A 452 -6.66 12.93 1.24
CA GLY A 452 -7.74 12.09 1.74
C GLY A 452 -8.84 11.96 0.68
N HIS A 453 -9.48 10.78 0.56
CA HIS A 453 -10.64 10.62 -0.31
C HIS A 453 -11.85 11.36 0.29
N ARG A 454 -12.50 12.22 -0.49
CA ARG A 454 -13.81 12.80 -0.16
C ARG A 454 -14.91 11.75 -0.32
N ARG A 455 -15.87 11.78 0.57
CA ARG A 455 -17.13 11.01 0.45
C ARG A 455 -18.31 11.84 -0.08
N GLY A 456 -18.22 13.17 -0.05
CA GLY A 456 -19.23 14.09 -0.57
C GLY A 456 -18.98 14.53 -2.02
N LYS A 457 -20.07 14.83 -2.76
CA LYS A 457 -20.07 15.04 -4.22
C LYS A 457 -19.77 16.48 -4.68
N LYS A 458 -19.64 17.48 -3.78
CA LYS A 458 -19.43 18.87 -4.19
C LYS A 458 -17.95 19.18 -4.43
N GLU A 459 -17.55 19.25 -5.69
CA GLU A 459 -16.27 19.84 -6.10
C GLU A 459 -16.34 21.37 -6.02
N ARG A 460 -15.29 21.98 -5.44
CA ARG A 460 -15.12 23.43 -5.51
C ARG A 460 -14.38 23.81 -6.78
N PRO A 461 -14.70 24.99 -7.39
CA PRO A 461 -13.86 25.49 -8.45
C PRO A 461 -12.45 25.75 -7.91
N ALA A 462 -11.43 25.29 -8.65
CA ALA A 462 -10.05 25.54 -8.32
C ALA A 462 -9.80 27.06 -8.28
N GLN A 463 -9.16 27.55 -7.22
CA GLN A 463 -8.70 28.93 -7.16
C GLN A 463 -7.53 29.10 -8.13
N LEU A 464 -7.63 30.06 -9.03
CA LEU A 464 -6.51 30.45 -9.90
C LEU A 464 -5.50 31.21 -9.06
N ILE A 465 -4.30 30.68 -8.93
CA ILE A 465 -3.16 31.36 -8.27
C ILE A 465 -2.23 31.82 -9.41
N LEU A 466 -1.95 33.11 -9.47
CA LEU A 466 -0.99 33.64 -10.42
C LEU A 466 0.43 33.28 -9.98
N GLU A 467 1.26 32.90 -10.92
CA GLU A 467 2.64 32.48 -10.65
C GLU A 467 3.44 33.58 -9.95
N GLN A 468 3.25 34.85 -10.35
CA GLN A 468 3.91 35.98 -9.72
C GLN A 468 3.50 36.15 -8.25
N GLU A 469 2.21 36.06 -7.93
CA GLU A 469 1.73 36.18 -6.56
C GLU A 469 2.26 35.04 -5.68
N LEU A 470 2.41 33.85 -6.25
CA LEU A 470 2.96 32.70 -5.58
C LEU A 470 4.43 32.91 -5.22
N PHE A 471 5.25 33.42 -6.16
CA PHE A 471 6.66 33.75 -5.88
C PHE A 471 6.81 34.88 -4.87
N GLU A 472 6.00 35.92 -4.93
CA GLU A 472 5.99 37.01 -3.94
C GLU A 472 5.68 36.48 -2.52
N ALA A 473 4.72 35.55 -2.41
CA ALA A 473 4.40 34.90 -1.13
C ALA A 473 5.56 34.03 -0.60
N TYR A 474 6.22 33.28 -1.48
CA TYR A 474 7.43 32.52 -1.11
C TYR A 474 8.55 33.43 -0.61
N ASP A 475 8.82 34.51 -1.32
CA ASP A 475 9.86 35.49 -0.97
C ASP A 475 9.60 36.13 0.39
N GLU A 476 8.36 36.50 0.68
CA GLU A 476 7.96 37.12 1.93
C GLU A 476 8.12 36.16 3.13
N ILE A 477 7.68 34.92 3.00
CA ILE A 477 7.88 33.87 4.01
C ILE A 477 9.38 33.64 4.21
N THR A 478 10.16 33.56 3.14
CA THR A 478 11.60 33.37 3.16
C THR A 478 12.31 34.45 3.96
N ARG A 479 11.95 35.72 3.72
CA ARG A 479 12.50 36.85 4.50
C ARG A 479 12.21 36.72 6.01
N VAL A 480 11.00 36.31 6.36
CA VAL A 480 10.60 36.11 7.76
C VAL A 480 11.34 34.94 8.40
N VAL A 481 11.43 33.80 7.73
CA VAL A 481 12.21 32.64 8.17
C VAL A 481 13.66 33.01 8.39
N TYR A 482 14.28 33.66 7.41
CA TYR A 482 15.69 34.08 7.48
C TYR A 482 15.96 35.04 8.63
N ARG A 483 15.20 36.12 8.73
CA ARG A 483 15.37 37.13 9.82
C ARG A 483 15.23 36.50 11.19
N THR A 484 14.27 35.60 11.35
CA THR A 484 14.05 34.88 12.61
C THR A 484 15.23 33.94 12.92
N ALA A 485 15.70 33.18 11.94
CA ALA A 485 16.85 32.28 12.10
C ALA A 485 18.14 33.03 12.38
N LEU A 486 18.35 34.20 11.75
CA LEU A 486 19.51 35.07 11.97
C LEU A 486 19.49 35.66 13.37
N GLN A 487 18.35 36.20 13.83
CA GLN A 487 18.21 36.74 15.20
C GLN A 487 18.46 35.67 16.26
N LYS A 488 18.07 34.43 16.03
CA LYS A 488 18.29 33.29 16.92
C LYS A 488 19.66 32.64 16.74
N LYS A 489 20.45 33.07 15.78
CA LYS A 489 21.75 32.48 15.41
C LYS A 489 21.70 31.01 15.02
N TRP A 490 20.63 30.58 14.35
CA TRP A 490 20.42 29.20 13.88
C TRP A 490 21.03 28.96 12.51
N LEU A 491 22.34 28.86 12.45
CA LEU A 491 23.11 28.70 11.22
C LEU A 491 22.63 27.48 10.38
N GLY A 492 22.37 26.35 11.02
CA GLY A 492 21.87 25.16 10.32
C GLY A 492 20.51 25.36 9.67
N GLN A 493 19.65 26.25 10.19
CA GLN A 493 18.39 26.59 9.55
C GLN A 493 18.59 27.56 8.38
N ILE A 494 19.56 28.49 8.49
CA ILE A 494 19.95 29.35 7.36
C ILE A 494 20.50 28.49 6.21
N GLU A 495 21.37 27.52 6.50
CA GLU A 495 21.89 26.57 5.54
C GLU A 495 20.77 25.77 4.87
N ASN A 496 19.82 25.26 5.66
CA ASN A 496 18.67 24.52 5.15
C ASN A 496 17.77 25.37 4.24
N LEU A 497 17.59 26.65 4.56
CA LEU A 497 16.85 27.58 3.73
C LEU A 497 17.57 27.86 2.41
N LEU A 498 18.88 28.04 2.43
CA LEU A 498 19.68 28.27 1.22
C LEU A 498 19.69 27.07 0.27
N LYS A 499 19.53 25.84 0.78
CA LYS A 499 19.39 24.64 -0.06
C LYS A 499 18.15 24.67 -0.95
N GLU A 500 17.21 25.55 -0.68
CA GLU A 500 16.03 25.78 -1.52
C GLU A 500 16.22 26.87 -2.59
N TYR A 501 17.47 27.32 -2.84
CA TYR A 501 17.82 28.46 -3.70
C TYR A 501 17.16 28.42 -5.08
N ARG A 502 16.91 27.24 -5.65
CA ARG A 502 16.30 27.10 -6.97
C ARG A 502 14.82 27.49 -7.00
N ARG A 503 14.19 27.63 -5.83
CA ARG A 503 12.77 27.96 -5.65
C ARG A 503 12.57 29.39 -5.16
N LEU A 504 13.66 30.09 -4.83
CA LEU A 504 13.66 31.43 -4.26
C LEU A 504 14.11 32.45 -5.29
N GLY A 505 13.67 33.67 -5.19
CA GLY A 505 14.15 34.77 -6.00
C GLY A 505 15.63 35.05 -5.80
N GLN A 506 16.39 35.33 -6.86
CA GLN A 506 17.81 35.71 -6.76
C GLN A 506 18.01 36.93 -5.90
N ASP A 507 17.16 37.95 -6.05
CA ASP A 507 17.24 39.21 -5.30
C ASP A 507 17.07 38.97 -3.80
N VAL A 508 16.17 38.06 -3.40
CA VAL A 508 15.98 37.70 -1.97
C VAL A 508 17.23 37.05 -1.38
N LEU A 509 17.86 36.15 -2.15
CA LEU A 509 19.05 35.44 -1.72
C LEU A 509 20.28 36.38 -1.61
N LEU A 510 20.39 37.38 -2.49
CA LEU A 510 21.40 38.43 -2.41
C LEU A 510 21.14 39.38 -1.23
N GLU A 511 19.89 39.81 -1.02
CA GLU A 511 19.46 40.58 0.15
C GLU A 511 19.82 39.86 1.47
N MET A 512 19.58 38.55 1.53
CA MET A 512 19.95 37.73 2.68
C MET A 512 21.48 37.67 2.89
N ALA A 513 22.26 37.58 1.83
CA ALA A 513 23.73 37.59 1.87
C ALA A 513 24.27 38.90 2.39
N GLU A 514 23.71 40.05 1.99
CA GLU A 514 24.09 41.38 2.51
C GLU A 514 23.81 41.54 3.99
N GLN A 515 22.80 40.92 4.54
CA GLN A 515 22.43 40.91 5.96
C GLN A 515 23.21 39.90 6.80
N PHE A 516 23.93 38.97 6.15
CA PHE A 516 24.65 37.91 6.84
C PHE A 516 25.99 38.41 7.41
N ASP A 517 26.18 38.30 8.71
CA ASP A 517 27.43 38.64 9.41
C ASP A 517 28.11 37.36 9.94
N ALA A 518 29.12 36.89 9.21
CA ALA A 518 29.87 35.69 9.58
C ALA A 518 30.57 35.80 10.94
N THR A 519 30.88 37.02 11.43
CA THR A 519 31.56 37.20 12.70
C THR A 519 30.73 36.77 13.92
N GLN A 520 29.41 36.63 13.74
CA GLN A 520 28.49 36.15 14.79
C GLN A 520 28.56 34.64 15.00
N PHE A 521 29.22 33.88 14.11
CA PHE A 521 29.31 32.44 14.13
C PHE A 521 30.77 31.99 14.23
N SER A 522 31.02 30.82 14.82
CA SER A 522 32.35 30.24 14.81
C SER A 522 32.65 29.69 13.39
N SER A 523 33.91 29.77 12.99
CA SER A 523 34.34 29.26 11.67
C SER A 523 34.08 27.77 11.52
N THR A 524 34.17 26.98 12.59
CA THR A 524 33.81 25.55 12.62
C THR A 524 32.34 25.33 12.35
N ALA A 525 31.45 26.20 12.80
CA ALA A 525 30.03 26.12 12.51
C ALA A 525 29.69 26.49 11.06
N LEU A 526 30.48 27.37 10.43
CA LEU A 526 30.30 27.77 9.02
C LEU A 526 30.79 26.73 8.01
N GLN A 527 31.66 25.80 8.36
CA GLN A 527 32.27 24.82 7.48
C GLN A 527 31.24 23.98 6.69
N PRO A 528 30.20 23.37 7.32
CA PRO A 528 29.23 22.58 6.56
C PRO A 528 28.51 23.37 5.48
N MET A 529 28.16 24.62 5.77
CA MET A 529 27.55 25.56 4.84
C MET A 529 28.51 25.92 3.69
N GLN A 530 29.77 26.23 3.98
CA GLN A 530 30.79 26.51 2.95
C GLN A 530 31.00 25.28 2.04
N TYR A 531 31.06 24.08 2.64
CA TYR A 531 31.19 22.85 1.85
C TYR A 531 30.05 22.70 0.88
N TRP A 532 28.80 22.83 1.37
CA TRP A 532 27.63 22.72 0.53
C TRP A 532 27.62 23.78 -0.57
N LEU A 533 27.89 25.06 -0.28
CA LEU A 533 27.95 26.14 -1.25
C LEU A 533 28.96 25.86 -2.38
N ARG A 534 30.14 25.32 -2.03
CA ARG A 534 31.19 24.98 -3.01
C ARG A 534 30.76 23.80 -3.89
N THR A 535 30.10 22.80 -3.31
CA THR A 535 29.57 21.65 -4.05
C THR A 535 28.49 22.08 -5.03
N GLU A 536 27.58 22.95 -4.61
CA GLU A 536 26.54 23.51 -5.49
C GLU A 536 27.11 24.42 -6.59
N LEU A 537 28.17 25.17 -6.30
CA LEU A 537 28.84 26.00 -7.30
C LEU A 537 29.43 25.15 -8.43
N CYS A 538 30.08 24.03 -8.11
CA CYS A 538 30.57 23.05 -9.08
C CYS A 538 29.43 22.45 -9.88
N GLY A 539 28.40 21.96 -9.23
CA GLY A 539 27.23 21.37 -9.87
C GLY A 539 26.46 22.36 -10.75
N SER A 540 26.36 23.62 -10.32
CA SER A 540 25.72 24.68 -11.12
C SER A 540 26.38 24.90 -12.48
N LYS A 541 27.68 24.78 -12.56
CA LYS A 541 28.44 24.85 -13.80
C LYS A 541 28.24 23.59 -14.66
N GLU A 542 28.38 22.40 -14.05
CA GLU A 542 28.26 21.11 -14.72
C GLU A 542 26.89 20.95 -15.38
N TYR A 543 25.81 21.35 -14.68
CA TYR A 543 24.44 21.24 -15.15
C TYR A 543 23.91 22.48 -15.88
N GLY A 544 24.76 23.51 -16.12
CA GLY A 544 24.41 24.72 -16.87
C GLY A 544 23.53 25.73 -16.11
N TRP A 545 23.56 25.72 -14.78
CA TRP A 545 22.78 26.64 -13.95
C TRP A 545 23.51 27.95 -13.69
N THR A 546 23.86 28.64 -14.77
CA THR A 546 24.72 29.85 -14.76
C THR A 546 24.12 30.99 -13.95
N ASP A 547 22.81 31.11 -13.89
CA ASP A 547 22.11 32.24 -13.26
C ASP A 547 22.36 32.29 -11.73
N TRP A 548 22.64 31.13 -11.09
CA TRP A 548 22.87 31.03 -9.67
C TRP A 548 24.33 31.18 -9.23
N ILE A 549 25.25 31.18 -10.17
CA ILE A 549 26.70 31.23 -9.88
C ILE A 549 27.08 32.49 -9.06
N GLU A 550 26.54 33.65 -9.39
CA GLU A 550 26.85 34.89 -8.65
C GLU A 550 26.26 34.90 -7.23
N VAL A 551 25.07 34.32 -7.07
CA VAL A 551 24.47 34.16 -5.71
C VAL A 551 25.34 33.23 -4.86
N LEU A 552 25.75 32.08 -5.37
CA LEU A 552 26.60 31.13 -4.65
C LEU A 552 27.97 31.69 -4.32
N LYS A 553 28.60 32.41 -5.26
CA LYS A 553 29.87 33.11 -5.03
C LYS A 553 29.75 34.18 -3.92
N THR A 554 28.66 34.94 -3.94
CA THR A 554 28.41 35.98 -2.91
C THR A 554 28.27 35.34 -1.54
N TRP A 555 27.49 34.23 -1.42
CA TRP A 555 27.37 33.51 -0.16
C TRP A 555 28.68 32.86 0.31
N ILE A 556 29.53 32.32 -0.59
CA ILE A 556 30.87 31.83 -0.24
C ILE A 556 31.70 32.93 0.37
N ARG A 557 31.75 34.14 -0.27
CA ARG A 557 32.51 35.31 0.25
C ARG A 557 31.95 35.77 1.59
N CYS A 558 30.64 35.85 1.77
CA CYS A 558 30.02 36.26 3.04
C CYS A 558 30.28 35.28 4.18
N THR A 559 30.55 34.01 3.89
CA THR A 559 30.86 33.01 4.92
C THR A 559 32.34 32.81 5.18
N GLU A 560 33.23 33.47 4.42
CA GLU A 560 34.68 33.42 4.65
C GLU A 560 35.05 34.12 5.98
N SER A 561 35.94 33.49 6.69
CA SER A 561 36.48 34.00 7.96
C SER A 561 38.00 34.10 7.88
N SER A 562 38.59 35.09 8.62
CA SER A 562 40.04 35.30 8.65
C SER A 562 40.79 34.35 9.58
N ASP A 563 40.11 33.50 10.32
CA ASP A 563 40.74 32.53 11.20
C ASP A 563 41.24 31.27 10.45
N PRO A 564 42.11 30.43 11.05
CA PRO A 564 42.69 29.27 10.38
C PRO A 564 41.66 28.30 9.85
N VAL A 565 40.55 28.08 10.56
CA VAL A 565 39.50 27.17 10.17
C VAL A 565 38.70 27.70 8.98
N GLY A 566 38.35 28.98 8.99
CA GLY A 566 37.64 29.60 7.87
C GLY A 566 38.52 29.73 6.63
N LYS A 567 39.82 30.00 6.79
CA LYS A 567 40.76 30.17 5.68
C LYS A 567 41.19 28.88 5.00
N PHE A 568 41.34 27.81 5.78
CA PHE A 568 41.88 26.53 5.28
C PHE A 568 40.94 25.31 5.42
N GLY A 569 39.83 25.44 6.16
CA GLY A 569 38.96 24.31 6.46
C GLY A 569 38.37 23.63 5.22
N TRP A 570 38.09 24.40 4.16
CA TRP A 570 37.56 23.88 2.91
C TRP A 570 38.53 22.94 2.15
N ILE A 571 39.83 23.06 2.34
CA ILE A 571 40.86 22.24 1.68
C ILE A 571 40.79 20.79 2.15
N PHE A 572 40.31 20.56 3.35
CA PHE A 572 40.25 19.26 4.00
C PHE A 572 38.90 18.56 3.82
N LEU A 573 38.01 19.11 2.99
CA LEU A 573 36.78 18.45 2.63
C LEU A 573 37.04 17.35 1.60
N GLU A 574 36.21 16.28 1.58
CA GLU A 574 36.44 15.12 0.72
C GLU A 574 36.47 15.47 -0.77
N TRP A 575 35.54 16.38 -1.17
CA TRP A 575 35.35 16.82 -2.54
C TRP A 575 35.47 18.35 -2.62
N ASN A 576 35.78 18.90 -3.80
CA ASN A 576 35.81 20.36 -4.05
C ASN A 576 36.79 21.15 -3.17
N CYS A 577 37.98 20.59 -2.95
CA CYS A 577 39.06 21.21 -2.18
C CYS A 577 39.92 22.15 -3.01
N LEU A 578 39.43 22.72 -4.12
CA LEU A 578 40.11 23.67 -4.98
C LEU A 578 39.79 25.12 -4.62
N PRO A 579 40.66 26.11 -4.89
CA PRO A 579 40.35 27.53 -4.84
C PRO A 579 39.10 27.85 -5.69
N MET A 580 38.35 28.88 -5.31
CA MET A 580 37.06 29.21 -5.98
C MET A 580 37.25 29.48 -7.49
N GLU A 581 38.38 30.13 -7.87
CA GLU A 581 38.73 30.40 -9.26
C GLU A 581 38.96 29.08 -10.06
N GLU A 582 39.64 28.12 -9.48
CA GLU A 582 39.96 26.85 -10.08
C GLU A 582 38.72 25.88 -10.14
N LEU A 583 37.79 25.99 -9.18
CA LEU A 583 36.51 25.27 -9.24
C LEU A 583 35.72 25.58 -10.51
N LEU A 584 35.90 26.78 -11.06
CA LEU A 584 35.20 27.25 -12.26
C LEU A 584 35.96 26.97 -13.57
N ASP A 585 37.29 26.79 -13.54
CA ASP A 585 38.15 26.66 -14.71
C ASP A 585 38.42 25.25 -15.21
N ASN A 586 38.11 24.22 -14.42
CA ASN A 586 38.39 22.80 -14.77
C ASN A 586 37.57 22.34 -15.99
N GLN A 587 38.16 22.37 -17.17
CA GLN A 587 37.53 22.06 -18.46
C GLN A 587 37.88 20.69 -19.06
N GLU A 588 38.83 19.93 -18.52
CA GLU A 588 39.25 18.65 -19.06
C GLU A 588 38.76 17.47 -18.23
N GLU A 589 38.19 16.45 -18.87
CA GLU A 589 37.96 15.15 -18.28
C GLU A 589 39.29 14.49 -17.89
N LYS A 590 39.76 14.77 -16.69
CA LYS A 590 40.92 14.09 -16.10
C LYS A 590 40.50 12.69 -15.61
N SER A 591 41.40 11.71 -15.75
CA SER A 591 41.13 10.39 -15.15
C SER A 591 41.05 10.54 -13.63
N TRP A 592 40.16 9.79 -12.98
CA TRP A 592 39.95 9.77 -11.53
C TRP A 592 41.24 9.76 -10.68
N THR A 593 42.25 8.98 -11.11
CA THR A 593 43.55 8.88 -10.43
C THR A 593 44.35 10.18 -10.48
N LYS A 594 44.30 10.91 -11.60
CA LYS A 594 45.04 12.21 -11.75
C LYS A 594 44.37 13.32 -10.94
N GLU A 595 43.08 13.31 -10.83
CA GLU A 595 42.34 14.26 -9.98
C GLU A 595 42.63 14.03 -8.52
N GLU A 596 42.75 12.79 -8.07
CA GLU A 596 43.06 12.46 -6.68
C GLU A 596 44.49 12.85 -6.32
N GLU A 597 45.45 12.58 -7.21
CA GLU A 597 46.86 13.03 -7.03
C GLU A 597 46.96 14.54 -6.93
N GLU A 598 46.23 15.28 -7.76
CA GLU A 598 46.24 16.73 -7.76
C GLU A 598 45.60 17.29 -6.47
N ARG A 599 44.48 16.70 -6.03
CA ARG A 599 43.84 17.02 -4.74
C ARG A 599 44.77 16.76 -3.54
N GLU A 600 45.46 15.65 -3.50
CA GLU A 600 46.43 15.34 -2.44
C GLU A 600 47.60 16.32 -2.47
N ARG A 601 48.07 16.72 -3.65
CA ARG A 601 49.12 17.72 -3.77
C ARG A 601 48.71 19.08 -3.21
N ILE A 602 47.52 19.56 -3.59
CA ILE A 602 46.98 20.85 -3.11
C ILE A 602 46.75 20.80 -1.59
N ARG A 603 46.22 19.71 -1.07
CA ARG A 603 46.04 19.49 0.37
C ARG A 603 47.37 19.58 1.12
N ALA A 604 48.39 18.88 0.64
CA ALA A 604 49.71 18.88 1.27
C ALA A 604 50.35 20.28 1.26
N GLU A 605 50.27 21.01 0.12
CA GLU A 605 50.81 22.37 0.00
C GLU A 605 50.12 23.34 0.97
N LYS A 606 48.78 23.30 1.01
CA LYS A 606 48.01 24.20 1.90
C LYS A 606 48.11 23.79 3.38
N PHE A 607 48.29 22.50 3.65
CA PHE A 607 48.61 22.03 5.00
C PHE A 607 49.99 22.57 5.52
N ALA A 608 50.96 22.56 4.63
CA ALA A 608 52.27 23.18 4.96
C ALA A 608 52.13 24.68 5.21
N ALA A 609 51.36 25.39 4.40
CA ALA A 609 51.09 26.82 4.58
C ALA A 609 50.35 27.08 5.89
N LEU A 610 49.35 26.28 6.27
CA LEU A 610 48.64 26.32 7.55
C LEU A 610 49.60 26.15 8.75
N LYS A 611 50.49 25.15 8.69
CA LYS A 611 51.47 24.89 9.74
C LYS A 611 52.44 26.12 9.91
N ILE A 612 52.86 26.74 8.83
CA ILE A 612 53.75 27.90 8.83
C ILE A 612 53.04 29.15 9.38
N GLU A 613 51.82 29.42 8.95
CA GLU A 613 51.08 30.65 9.29
C GLU A 613 50.46 30.59 10.70
N PHE A 614 49.94 29.47 11.13
CA PHE A 614 49.11 29.36 12.35
C PHE A 614 49.59 28.28 13.35
N GLY A 615 50.58 27.46 13.01
CA GLY A 615 51.12 26.42 13.86
C GLY A 615 50.22 25.17 13.99
N MET A 616 50.67 24.17 14.78
CA MET A 616 49.97 22.91 14.99
C MET A 616 48.65 23.05 15.74
N ASP A 617 48.47 24.06 16.59
CA ASP A 617 47.19 24.26 17.30
C ASP A 617 46.03 24.58 16.35
N ALA A 618 46.31 25.20 15.22
CA ALA A 618 45.31 25.40 14.15
C ALA A 618 44.95 24.09 13.45
N VAL A 619 45.89 23.18 13.27
CA VAL A 619 45.65 21.84 12.71
C VAL A 619 44.69 21.04 13.60
N TRP A 620 44.93 21.07 14.93
CA TRP A 620 44.08 20.37 15.88
C TRP A 620 42.63 20.89 15.86
N ARG A 621 42.43 22.19 15.79
CA ARG A 621 41.09 22.81 15.67
C ARG A 621 40.40 22.42 14.37
N LEU A 622 41.12 22.32 13.25
CA LEU A 622 40.57 21.84 11.98
C LEU A 622 40.16 20.38 12.06
N LEU A 623 41.00 19.52 12.65
CA LEU A 623 40.70 18.10 12.78
C LEU A 623 39.46 17.79 13.66
N GLU A 624 39.05 18.68 14.56
CA GLU A 624 37.85 18.57 15.37
C GLU A 624 36.57 18.56 14.52
N THR A 625 36.61 19.19 13.36
CA THR A 625 35.45 19.37 12.48
C THR A 625 35.25 18.25 11.45
N MET A 626 36.20 17.32 11.36
CA MET A 626 36.24 16.31 10.30
C MET A 626 35.48 15.02 10.64
N ARG A 627 34.71 14.52 9.69
CA ARG A 627 33.88 13.32 9.87
C ARG A 627 34.69 12.01 9.84
N ASP A 628 35.56 11.83 8.85
CA ASP A 628 36.41 10.63 8.74
C ASP A 628 37.77 10.86 9.38
N GLN A 629 37.83 10.69 10.68
CA GLN A 629 39.06 10.86 11.45
C GLN A 629 40.15 9.84 11.08
N HIS A 630 39.79 8.64 10.63
CA HIS A 630 40.77 7.65 10.22
C HIS A 630 41.54 8.09 8.95
N ALA A 631 40.81 8.54 7.91
CA ALA A 631 41.43 9.03 6.68
C ALA A 631 42.38 10.21 6.93
N TRP A 632 42.00 11.10 7.87
CA TRP A 632 42.86 12.22 8.28
C TRP A 632 44.07 11.76 9.09
N GLY A 633 43.95 10.70 9.85
CA GLY A 633 45.11 10.08 10.49
C GLY A 633 46.13 9.59 9.44
N VAL A 634 45.65 8.93 8.39
CA VAL A 634 46.49 8.51 7.25
C VAL A 634 47.17 9.71 6.57
N PHE A 635 46.38 10.78 6.30
CA PHE A 635 46.94 11.99 5.70
C PHE A 635 48.00 12.65 6.57
N LEU A 636 47.77 12.81 7.88
CA LEU A 636 48.76 13.35 8.81
C LEU A 636 50.04 12.53 8.82
N ALA A 637 49.95 11.20 8.83
CA ALA A 637 51.11 10.31 8.79
C ALA A 637 51.96 10.52 7.53
N LYS A 638 51.33 10.70 6.36
CA LYS A 638 52.03 11.00 5.09
C LYS A 638 52.75 12.36 5.10
N ASN A 639 52.26 13.33 5.86
CA ASN A 639 52.76 14.71 5.92
C ASN A 639 53.50 15.05 7.23
N THR A 640 53.93 14.04 7.97
CA THR A 640 54.68 14.13 9.22
C THR A 640 56.06 13.50 9.01
N THR A 641 57.13 14.19 9.40
CA THR A 641 58.47 13.61 9.33
C THR A 641 58.68 12.56 10.41
N CYS A 642 59.66 11.66 10.21
CA CYS A 642 60.00 10.65 11.22
C CYS A 642 60.38 11.28 12.59
N GLU A 643 61.03 12.45 12.56
CA GLU A 643 61.42 13.16 13.79
C GLU A 643 60.19 13.71 14.55
N GLU A 644 59.16 14.17 13.83
CA GLU A 644 57.92 14.71 14.41
C GLU A 644 56.91 13.63 14.81
N PHE A 645 57.05 12.38 14.31
CA PHE A 645 56.04 11.34 14.43
C PHE A 645 55.64 11.06 15.89
N SER A 646 56.62 10.91 16.76
CA SER A 646 56.37 10.62 18.18
C SER A 646 55.59 11.76 18.88
N ASP A 647 55.91 12.99 18.55
CA ASP A 647 55.24 14.17 19.17
C ASP A 647 53.81 14.34 18.65
N VAL A 648 53.60 14.12 17.37
CA VAL A 648 52.24 14.15 16.76
C VAL A 648 51.35 13.00 17.28
N ALA A 649 51.88 11.77 17.37
CA ALA A 649 51.19 10.63 17.93
C ALA A 649 50.78 10.87 19.40
N GLU A 650 51.69 11.43 20.20
CA GLU A 650 51.44 11.77 21.60
C GLU A 650 50.38 12.90 21.74
N ALA A 651 50.38 13.88 20.84
CA ALA A 651 49.40 14.92 20.80
C ALA A 651 47.98 14.38 20.42
N ILE A 652 47.88 13.47 19.46
CA ILE A 652 46.62 12.78 19.10
C ILE A 652 46.13 11.95 20.30
N ARG A 653 46.99 11.21 20.97
CA ARG A 653 46.68 10.40 22.14
C ARG A 653 46.08 11.21 23.27
N LYS A 654 46.63 12.38 23.57
CA LYS A 654 46.15 13.30 24.61
C LYS A 654 44.74 13.83 24.32
N GLN A 655 44.32 13.86 23.07
CA GLN A 655 42.97 14.27 22.65
C GLN A 655 41.97 13.12 22.63
N GLU A 656 42.38 11.91 23.01
CA GLU A 656 41.53 10.69 23.03
C GLU A 656 40.85 10.36 21.69
N LYS A 657 41.41 10.80 20.53
CA LYS A 657 40.85 10.60 19.19
C LYS A 657 41.32 9.28 18.58
N GLN A 658 40.69 8.19 18.95
CA GLN A 658 41.10 6.85 18.65
C GLN A 658 41.14 6.54 17.15
N GLN A 659 40.11 6.94 16.37
CA GLN A 659 40.07 6.72 14.92
C GLN A 659 41.18 7.49 14.19
N LEU A 660 41.47 8.68 14.59
CA LEU A 660 42.57 9.49 14.07
C LEU A 660 43.92 8.83 14.37
N LEU A 661 44.10 8.33 15.59
CA LEU A 661 45.31 7.64 15.99
C LEU A 661 45.51 6.34 15.20
N ALA A 662 44.43 5.57 15.00
CA ALA A 662 44.49 4.36 14.20
C ALA A 662 44.92 4.65 12.76
N GLY A 663 44.31 5.60 12.06
CA GLY A 663 44.74 6.01 10.73
C GLY A 663 46.19 6.48 10.66
N PHE A 664 46.62 7.19 11.67
CA PHE A 664 48.01 7.66 11.78
C PHE A 664 49.01 6.52 11.95
N PHE A 665 48.66 5.49 12.71
CA PHE A 665 49.46 4.29 12.88
C PHE A 665 49.40 3.32 11.66
N ASP A 666 48.28 3.28 10.97
CA ASP A 666 48.15 2.41 9.77
C ASP A 666 49.11 2.81 8.63
N GLN A 667 49.32 4.10 8.45
CA GLN A 667 50.18 4.64 7.39
C GLN A 667 51.60 5.02 7.87
N GLY A 668 51.78 5.26 9.15
CA GLY A 668 53.05 5.72 9.71
C GLY A 668 54.19 4.68 9.59
N ASN A 669 55.44 5.17 9.72
CA ASN A 669 56.60 4.26 9.73
C ASN A 669 56.50 3.25 10.89
N PHE A 670 56.72 1.98 10.60
CA PHE A 670 56.53 0.90 11.57
C PHE A 670 57.43 1.01 12.80
N GLN A 671 58.69 1.44 12.64
CA GLN A 671 59.61 1.56 13.75
C GLN A 671 59.21 2.69 14.72
N GLU A 672 58.81 3.83 14.16
CA GLU A 672 58.35 4.98 14.95
C GLU A 672 57.02 4.66 15.64
N ALA A 673 56.10 4.03 14.92
CA ALA A 673 54.83 3.57 15.45
C ALA A 673 55.01 2.57 16.58
N SER A 674 55.96 1.62 16.43
CA SER A 674 56.29 0.63 17.47
C SER A 674 56.89 1.29 18.73
N SER A 675 57.75 2.31 18.56
CA SER A 675 58.32 3.02 19.69
C SER A 675 57.22 3.73 20.52
N VAL A 676 56.25 4.29 19.87
CA VAL A 676 55.11 4.94 20.56
C VAL A 676 54.17 3.89 21.16
N PHE A 677 53.84 2.82 20.42
CA PHE A 677 52.97 1.74 20.88
C PHE A 677 53.50 1.11 22.18
N GLU A 678 54.75 0.85 22.29
CA GLU A 678 55.35 0.23 23.48
C GLU A 678 55.20 1.12 24.75
N LYS A 679 55.15 2.43 24.60
CA LYS A 679 54.98 3.40 25.71
C LYS A 679 53.52 3.51 26.18
N MET A 680 52.56 2.94 25.44
CA MET A 680 51.10 2.99 25.79
C MET A 680 50.82 1.99 26.91
N SER A 681 49.77 2.30 27.70
CA SER A 681 49.17 1.38 28.66
C SER A 681 48.48 0.20 27.92
N GLU A 682 48.27 -0.95 28.57
CA GLU A 682 47.63 -2.10 27.95
C GLU A 682 46.20 -1.75 27.43
N ASN A 683 45.44 -0.96 28.19
CA ASN A 683 44.13 -0.53 27.76
C ASN A 683 44.16 0.33 26.49
N GLU A 684 45.12 1.21 26.34
CA GLU A 684 45.30 2.02 25.13
C GLU A 684 45.71 1.14 23.94
N LYS A 685 46.63 0.18 24.16
CA LYS A 685 47.06 -0.77 23.15
C LYS A 685 45.86 -1.59 22.63
N LEU A 686 45.04 -2.14 23.51
CA LEU A 686 43.85 -2.88 23.13
C LEU A 686 42.84 -2.02 22.36
N ARG A 687 42.58 -0.78 22.82
CA ARG A 687 41.70 0.15 22.09
C ARG A 687 42.25 0.45 20.70
N LEU A 688 43.54 0.69 20.54
CA LEU A 688 44.15 0.94 19.26
C LEU A 688 44.05 -0.28 18.34
N LEU A 689 44.39 -1.47 18.84
CA LEU A 689 44.30 -2.73 18.12
C LEU A 689 42.89 -3.03 17.61
N SER A 690 41.85 -2.64 18.32
CA SER A 690 40.47 -2.84 17.89
C SER A 690 40.06 -2.00 16.67
N THR A 691 40.87 -1.03 16.26
CA THR A 691 40.56 -0.09 15.16
C THR A 691 41.58 -0.09 14.04
N LEU A 692 42.76 -0.66 14.27
CA LEU A 692 43.84 -0.77 13.28
C LEU A 692 43.50 -1.70 12.11
N ARG A 693 43.91 -1.31 10.91
CA ARG A 693 43.78 -2.09 9.67
C ARG A 693 45.11 -2.56 9.09
N ARG A 694 46.22 -2.16 9.67
CA ARG A 694 47.59 -2.48 9.24
C ARG A 694 47.86 -3.98 9.25
N GLU A 695 48.46 -4.53 8.17
CA GLU A 695 48.73 -5.96 8.09
C GLU A 695 50.03 -6.38 8.82
N GLU A 696 51.06 -5.53 8.85
CA GLU A 696 52.32 -5.75 9.52
C GLU A 696 52.26 -5.42 11.01
N ILE A 697 51.67 -6.34 11.79
CA ILE A 697 51.35 -6.06 13.19
C ILE A 697 51.85 -7.15 14.17
N ASP A 698 52.43 -8.25 13.67
CA ASP A 698 52.82 -9.39 14.49
C ASP A 698 53.66 -9.05 15.74
N PRO A 699 54.63 -8.13 15.67
CA PRO A 699 55.39 -7.77 16.84
C PRO A 699 54.56 -7.17 17.96
N TRP A 700 53.35 -6.62 17.66
CA TRP A 700 52.48 -5.99 18.68
C TRP A 700 51.49 -7.01 19.29
N LEU A 701 51.25 -8.14 18.63
CA LEU A 701 50.29 -9.19 19.04
C LEU A 701 50.96 -10.22 19.98
N THR A 702 51.60 -9.77 21.05
CA THR A 702 52.39 -10.61 21.95
C THR A 702 51.54 -11.40 22.95
N THR A 703 50.29 -11.03 23.19
CA THR A 703 49.38 -11.71 24.10
C THR A 703 48.13 -12.20 23.36
N ARG A 704 47.49 -13.26 23.92
CA ARG A 704 46.24 -13.81 23.38
C ARG A 704 45.12 -12.75 23.35
N GLU A 705 45.08 -11.90 24.33
CA GLU A 705 44.06 -10.83 24.42
C GLU A 705 44.23 -9.78 23.29
N ARG A 706 45.48 -9.38 23.00
CA ARG A 706 45.82 -8.49 21.88
C ARG A 706 45.46 -9.13 20.52
N GLU A 707 45.81 -10.41 20.33
CA GLU A 707 45.42 -11.17 19.13
C GLU A 707 43.91 -11.20 18.96
N GLN A 708 43.18 -11.57 20.01
CA GLN A 708 41.73 -11.65 20.00
C GLN A 708 41.09 -10.31 19.67
N THR A 709 41.54 -9.23 20.30
CA THR A 709 41.02 -7.87 20.09
C THR A 709 41.26 -7.39 18.67
N TYR A 710 42.44 -7.62 18.11
CA TYR A 710 42.75 -7.24 16.74
C TYR A 710 41.91 -8.04 15.73
N TRP A 711 41.93 -9.39 15.83
CA TRP A 711 41.26 -10.24 14.85
C TRP A 711 39.72 -10.21 14.94
N ALA A 712 39.15 -9.87 16.09
CA ALA A 712 37.69 -9.72 16.25
C ALA A 712 37.09 -8.59 15.39
N ASN A 713 37.90 -7.67 14.90
CA ASN A 713 37.47 -6.51 14.11
C ASN A 713 38.02 -6.54 12.67
N GLN A 714 38.60 -7.67 12.25
CA GLN A 714 39.11 -7.84 10.89
C GLN A 714 38.17 -8.63 10.01
N ASP A 715 38.23 -8.42 8.72
CA ASP A 715 37.50 -9.16 7.69
C ASP A 715 38.44 -9.60 6.54
N MET A 716 37.94 -10.48 5.69
CA MET A 716 38.61 -10.87 4.44
C MET A 716 37.69 -10.60 3.27
N ARG A 717 38.05 -9.66 2.38
CA ARG A 717 37.10 -9.14 1.36
C ARG A 717 37.30 -9.75 -0.02
N TRP A 718 38.48 -9.56 -0.62
CA TRP A 718 38.69 -9.76 -2.06
C TRP A 718 39.69 -10.85 -2.41
N SER A 719 40.73 -11.05 -1.63
CA SER A 719 41.81 -12.03 -1.90
C SER A 719 41.97 -13.00 -0.75
N TYR A 720 42.21 -14.27 -1.11
CA TYR A 720 42.51 -15.29 -0.12
C TYR A 720 43.90 -15.10 0.48
N ASN A 721 43.97 -15.06 1.80
CA ASN A 721 45.20 -15.05 2.56
C ASN A 721 45.13 -16.15 3.63
N GLU A 722 45.93 -17.18 3.52
CA GLU A 722 45.86 -18.38 4.38
C GLU A 722 46.08 -18.04 5.87
N ARG A 723 47.01 -17.13 6.16
CA ARG A 723 47.27 -16.71 7.54
C ARG A 723 46.06 -15.97 8.13
N ARG A 724 45.53 -14.99 7.37
CA ARG A 724 44.37 -14.22 7.78
C ARG A 724 43.15 -15.14 7.95
N TYR A 725 42.97 -16.09 7.05
CA TYR A 725 41.91 -17.09 7.15
C TYR A 725 41.99 -17.90 8.45
N LYS A 726 43.17 -18.46 8.79
CA LYS A 726 43.34 -19.23 10.02
C LYS A 726 43.06 -18.44 11.28
N LYS A 727 43.47 -17.18 11.33
CA LYS A 727 43.23 -16.28 12.46
C LYS A 727 41.76 -15.85 12.56
N LEU A 728 41.15 -15.50 11.45
CA LEU A 728 39.71 -15.17 11.42
C LEU A 728 38.84 -16.37 11.79
N LEU A 729 39.18 -17.57 11.28
CA LEU A 729 38.43 -18.78 11.65
C LEU A 729 38.48 -19.06 13.17
N GLN A 730 39.59 -18.73 13.81
CA GLN A 730 39.78 -18.90 15.25
C GLN A 730 39.08 -17.82 16.08
N TYR A 731 39.16 -16.56 15.69
CA TYR A 731 38.78 -15.41 16.52
C TYR A 731 37.50 -14.69 16.07
N HIS A 732 37.22 -14.69 14.75
CA HIS A 732 36.08 -13.99 14.17
C HIS A 732 35.62 -14.65 12.84
N PRO A 733 35.04 -15.83 12.87
CA PRO A 733 34.65 -16.55 11.64
C PRO A 733 33.64 -15.75 10.79
N GLY A 734 32.83 -14.88 11.39
CA GLY A 734 31.90 -13.96 10.68
C GLY A 734 32.63 -13.03 9.70
N GLY A 735 33.87 -12.62 10.00
CA GLY A 735 34.72 -11.83 9.11
C GLY A 735 35.12 -12.52 7.78
N LEU A 736 34.87 -13.82 7.65
CA LEU A 736 35.07 -14.58 6.41
C LEU A 736 33.85 -14.59 5.48
N LEU A 737 32.66 -14.22 5.98
CA LEU A 737 31.42 -14.34 5.21
C LEU A 737 31.38 -13.46 3.97
N LEU A 738 31.97 -12.28 4.01
CA LEU A 738 32.02 -11.40 2.84
C LEU A 738 32.84 -12.00 1.70
N TYR A 739 33.97 -12.62 2.04
CA TYR A 739 34.80 -13.37 1.07
C TYR A 739 34.02 -14.57 0.48
N LEU A 740 33.36 -15.37 1.34
CA LEU A 740 32.56 -16.51 0.89
C LEU A 740 31.37 -16.08 0.04
N TYR A 741 30.74 -14.94 0.35
CA TYR A 741 29.65 -14.38 -0.44
C TYR A 741 30.12 -14.02 -1.87
N GLY A 742 31.29 -13.39 -2.01
CA GLY A 742 31.87 -13.08 -3.30
C GLY A 742 32.29 -14.34 -4.11
N ASN A 743 32.59 -15.45 -3.43
CA ASN A 743 33.02 -16.71 -4.03
C ASN A 743 31.94 -17.82 -3.98
N SER A 744 30.68 -17.47 -3.73
CA SER A 744 29.59 -18.46 -3.61
C SER A 744 29.36 -19.30 -4.89
N GLY A 745 29.73 -18.79 -6.07
CA GLY A 745 29.70 -19.53 -7.34
C GLY A 745 30.81 -20.61 -7.48
N GLN A 746 31.78 -20.62 -6.56
CA GLN A 746 32.89 -21.58 -6.58
C GLN A 746 32.80 -22.57 -5.41
N VAL A 747 31.63 -22.76 -4.82
CA VAL A 747 31.46 -23.61 -3.63
C VAL A 747 31.97 -25.02 -3.79
N GLU A 748 31.87 -25.61 -4.98
CA GLU A 748 32.35 -26.96 -5.27
C GLU A 748 33.89 -27.11 -5.02
N HIS A 749 34.66 -26.09 -5.38
CA HIS A 749 36.08 -26.04 -5.17
C HIS A 749 36.49 -25.58 -3.77
N LEU A 750 35.63 -24.83 -3.11
CA LEU A 750 35.89 -24.22 -1.80
C LEU A 750 35.09 -24.88 -0.67
N PHE A 751 34.49 -26.05 -0.89
CA PHE A 751 33.56 -26.67 0.03
C PHE A 751 34.11 -26.84 1.46
N ASP A 752 35.33 -27.30 1.61
CA ASP A 752 35.98 -27.46 2.90
C ASP A 752 36.15 -26.13 3.65
N LEU A 753 36.33 -25.04 2.91
CA LEU A 753 36.40 -23.69 3.46
C LEU A 753 35.01 -23.28 4.02
N PHE A 754 33.96 -23.42 3.21
CA PHE A 754 32.58 -23.12 3.64
C PHE A 754 32.21 -23.94 4.88
N ARG A 755 32.47 -25.25 4.86
CA ARG A 755 32.15 -26.16 5.96
C ARG A 755 32.78 -25.70 7.28
N LYS A 756 34.11 -25.45 7.27
CA LYS A 756 34.83 -25.03 8.48
C LYS A 756 34.33 -23.69 9.02
N VAL A 757 34.02 -22.74 8.14
CA VAL A 757 33.49 -21.46 8.55
C VAL A 757 32.08 -21.62 9.13
N PHE A 758 31.22 -22.43 8.53
CA PHE A 758 29.86 -22.67 9.02
C PHE A 758 29.84 -23.41 10.36
N GLU A 759 30.73 -24.37 10.55
CA GLU A 759 30.94 -25.06 11.84
C GLU A 759 31.39 -24.06 12.93
N ALA A 760 32.37 -23.21 12.62
CA ALA A 760 32.83 -22.20 13.56
C ALA A 760 31.76 -21.13 13.88
N ILE A 761 31.00 -20.70 12.89
CA ILE A 761 29.87 -19.77 13.05
C ILE A 761 28.73 -20.38 13.90
N ALA A 762 28.45 -21.68 13.71
CA ALA A 762 27.43 -22.37 14.52
C ALA A 762 27.80 -22.45 16.00
N GLU A 763 29.09 -22.39 16.34
CA GLU A 763 29.57 -22.34 17.73
C GLU A 763 29.65 -20.92 18.30
N GLN A 764 30.12 -19.94 17.53
CA GLN A 764 30.41 -18.56 17.99
C GLN A 764 29.26 -17.59 17.76
N GLY A 765 28.35 -17.88 16.82
CA GLY A 765 27.29 -16.97 16.39
C GLY A 765 27.77 -15.95 15.37
N VAL A 766 26.83 -15.08 14.93
CA VAL A 766 27.04 -13.98 13.97
C VAL A 766 26.20 -12.78 14.34
N ASN A 767 26.65 -11.59 13.98
CA ASN A 767 25.87 -10.35 14.12
C ASN A 767 24.79 -10.22 13.02
N ALA A 768 24.01 -9.13 13.04
CA ALA A 768 22.88 -8.93 12.12
C ALA A 768 23.34 -8.77 10.65
N GLU A 769 24.43 -8.06 10.38
CA GLU A 769 24.99 -7.85 9.05
C GLU A 769 25.56 -9.17 8.48
N GLU A 770 26.34 -9.87 9.28
CA GLU A 770 26.91 -11.18 8.94
C GLU A 770 25.83 -12.22 8.66
N ARG A 771 24.70 -12.19 9.39
CA ARG A 771 23.54 -13.04 9.12
C ARG A 771 22.93 -12.75 7.74
N GLY A 772 22.96 -11.51 7.30
CA GLY A 772 22.55 -11.12 5.94
C GLY A 772 23.43 -11.80 4.87
N TYR A 773 24.74 -11.76 5.02
CA TYR A 773 25.69 -12.44 4.11
C TYR A 773 25.50 -13.97 4.15
N LEU A 774 25.35 -14.56 5.33
CA LEU A 774 25.12 -16.01 5.50
C LEU A 774 23.87 -16.47 4.74
N SER A 775 22.75 -15.78 4.92
CA SER A 775 21.50 -16.08 4.22
C SER A 775 21.64 -15.90 2.70
N GLY A 776 22.38 -14.89 2.26
CA GLY A 776 22.67 -14.64 0.84
C GLY A 776 23.55 -15.73 0.22
N ILE A 777 24.54 -16.24 0.95
CA ILE A 777 25.39 -17.36 0.53
C ILE A 777 24.52 -18.61 0.32
N VAL A 778 23.76 -18.99 1.35
CA VAL A 778 22.95 -20.21 1.30
C VAL A 778 21.99 -20.17 0.12
N ARG A 779 21.28 -19.05 -0.09
CA ARG A 779 20.37 -18.90 -1.23
C ARG A 779 21.05 -19.04 -2.58
N ARG A 780 22.20 -18.39 -2.78
CA ARG A 780 22.95 -18.45 -4.05
C ARG A 780 23.50 -19.83 -4.35
N VAL A 781 23.97 -20.53 -3.32
CA VAL A 781 24.53 -21.87 -3.47
C VAL A 781 23.42 -22.89 -3.73
N ASP A 782 22.29 -22.81 -3.03
CA ASP A 782 21.16 -23.73 -3.19
C ASP A 782 20.55 -23.74 -4.59
N GLU A 783 20.66 -22.63 -5.32
CA GLU A 783 20.21 -22.53 -6.72
C GLU A 783 21.08 -23.31 -7.70
N GLN A 784 22.36 -23.54 -7.38
CA GLN A 784 23.37 -24.06 -8.32
C GLN A 784 24.00 -25.38 -7.90
N TYR A 785 23.99 -25.67 -6.59
CA TYR A 785 24.79 -26.77 -6.03
C TYR A 785 24.02 -27.53 -4.96
N TYR A 786 23.92 -28.85 -5.12
CA TYR A 786 23.36 -29.74 -4.10
C TYR A 786 24.26 -30.93 -3.83
N THR A 787 24.63 -31.11 -2.57
CA THR A 787 25.20 -32.35 -2.03
C THR A 787 24.62 -32.59 -0.63
N ASP A 788 24.56 -33.84 -0.19
CA ASP A 788 24.13 -34.18 1.17
C ASP A 788 25.01 -33.51 2.23
N GLU A 789 26.30 -33.33 1.93
CA GLU A 789 27.26 -32.68 2.84
C GLU A 789 26.95 -31.17 2.98
N TRP A 790 26.62 -30.48 1.85
CA TRP A 790 26.15 -29.09 1.91
C TRP A 790 24.86 -28.96 2.73
N ALA A 791 23.90 -29.84 2.49
CA ALA A 791 22.65 -29.84 3.22
C ALA A 791 22.83 -30.10 4.74
N LYS A 792 23.82 -30.94 5.14
CA LYS A 792 24.18 -31.14 6.55
C LYS A 792 24.76 -29.87 7.19
N CYS A 793 25.60 -29.12 6.46
CA CYS A 793 26.10 -27.83 6.93
C CYS A 793 24.95 -26.83 7.14
N CYS A 794 24.03 -26.76 6.19
CA CYS A 794 22.82 -25.91 6.31
C CYS A 794 21.90 -26.36 7.45
N LEU A 795 21.77 -27.68 7.71
CA LEU A 795 21.01 -28.21 8.84
C LEU A 795 21.62 -27.78 10.18
N LEU A 796 22.93 -27.77 10.30
CA LEU A 796 23.62 -27.27 11.49
C LEU A 796 23.26 -25.80 11.78
N LEU A 797 23.32 -24.94 10.73
CA LEU A 797 22.98 -23.53 10.84
C LEU A 797 21.48 -23.33 11.16
N TYR A 798 20.60 -24.13 10.55
CA TYR A 798 19.16 -24.07 10.78
C TYR A 798 18.79 -24.50 12.22
N LYS A 799 19.41 -25.55 12.74
CA LYS A 799 19.27 -25.98 14.16
C LYS A 799 19.72 -24.90 15.15
N LYS A 800 20.71 -24.09 14.80
CA LYS A 800 21.24 -22.98 15.62
C LYS A 800 20.50 -21.64 15.42
N GLU A 801 19.38 -21.64 14.74
CA GLU A 801 18.54 -20.46 14.46
C GLU A 801 19.26 -19.32 13.68
N LEU A 802 20.31 -19.67 12.98
CA LEU A 802 21.05 -18.75 12.12
C LEU A 802 20.41 -18.57 10.74
N LEU A 803 19.55 -19.52 10.34
CA LEU A 803 18.68 -19.44 9.16
C LEU A 803 17.22 -19.41 9.61
N GLN A 804 16.45 -18.48 9.08
CA GLN A 804 15.03 -18.30 9.45
C GLN A 804 14.13 -19.34 8.78
N LYS A 805 14.41 -19.69 7.52
CA LYS A 805 13.62 -20.62 6.70
C LYS A 805 14.45 -21.83 6.30
N PRO A 806 13.83 -23.02 6.12
CA PRO A 806 14.53 -24.18 5.63
C PRO A 806 14.94 -23.95 4.16
N PRO A 807 16.25 -23.93 3.85
CA PRO A 807 16.72 -23.78 2.48
C PRO A 807 16.38 -24.99 1.60
N LEU A 808 16.45 -24.84 0.28
CA LEU A 808 16.05 -25.88 -0.68
C LEU A 808 16.83 -27.18 -0.51
N CYS A 809 18.11 -27.09 -0.16
CA CYS A 809 18.94 -28.29 0.12
C CYS A 809 18.42 -29.09 1.32
N LEU A 810 17.84 -28.44 2.34
CA LEU A 810 17.20 -29.13 3.47
C LEU A 810 15.89 -29.78 3.06
N GLN A 811 15.13 -29.15 2.17
CA GLN A 811 13.90 -29.75 1.65
C GLN A 811 14.22 -31.07 0.92
N ARG A 812 15.27 -31.09 0.10
CA ARG A 812 15.77 -32.30 -0.57
C ARG A 812 16.33 -33.33 0.41
N LEU A 813 17.13 -32.89 1.39
CA LEU A 813 17.71 -33.77 2.42
C LEU A 813 16.61 -34.49 3.23
N PHE A 814 15.60 -33.76 3.68
CA PHE A 814 14.49 -34.29 4.47
C PHE A 814 13.56 -35.20 3.66
N PHE A 815 13.44 -34.96 2.35
CA PHE A 815 12.74 -35.86 1.48
C PHE A 815 13.50 -37.18 1.27
N ARG A 816 14.80 -37.14 0.99
CA ARG A 816 15.65 -38.32 0.76
C ARG A 816 15.93 -39.12 2.02
N HIS A 817 15.96 -38.45 3.16
CA HIS A 817 16.27 -39.05 4.47
C HIS A 817 15.16 -38.64 5.48
N PRO A 818 13.97 -39.24 5.38
CA PRO A 818 12.83 -38.87 6.23
C PRO A 818 13.07 -39.14 7.71
N ASP A 819 13.91 -40.08 8.06
CA ASP A 819 14.40 -40.30 9.43
C ASP A 819 15.07 -39.07 10.03
N LYS A 820 15.83 -38.30 9.25
CA LYS A 820 16.45 -37.05 9.71
C LYS A 820 15.42 -35.95 9.93
N MET A 821 14.39 -35.88 9.10
CA MET A 821 13.28 -34.94 9.30
C MET A 821 12.52 -35.29 10.57
N LYS A 822 12.22 -36.58 10.79
CA LYS A 822 11.57 -37.08 12.01
C LYS A 822 12.38 -36.72 13.25
N MET A 823 13.65 -37.07 13.30
CA MET A 823 14.55 -36.69 14.40
C MET A 823 14.65 -35.19 14.63
N PHE A 824 14.68 -34.41 13.55
CA PHE A 824 14.69 -32.94 13.64
C PHE A 824 13.44 -32.39 14.32
N LEU A 825 12.25 -32.88 13.94
CA LEU A 825 10.97 -32.47 14.53
C LEU A 825 10.84 -32.89 16.00
N GLU A 826 11.32 -34.09 16.36
CA GLU A 826 11.36 -34.57 17.75
C GLU A 826 12.30 -33.73 18.63
N GLU A 827 13.50 -33.41 18.14
CA GLU A 827 14.49 -32.59 18.85
C GLU A 827 14.12 -31.10 18.94
N ASN A 828 13.34 -30.60 17.99
CA ASN A 828 13.05 -29.17 17.83
C ASN A 828 11.52 -28.90 17.65
N PRO A 829 10.68 -29.22 18.64
CA PRO A 829 9.22 -29.08 18.51
C PRO A 829 8.77 -27.63 18.26
N SER A 830 9.53 -26.62 18.71
CA SER A 830 9.28 -25.21 18.41
C SER A 830 9.39 -24.85 16.93
N ARG A 831 10.12 -25.65 16.14
CA ARG A 831 10.32 -25.47 14.71
C ARG A 831 9.29 -26.20 13.82
N SER A 832 8.36 -26.94 14.42
CA SER A 832 7.28 -27.63 13.69
C SER A 832 6.46 -26.63 12.87
N PHE A 833 6.17 -25.46 13.43
CA PHE A 833 5.45 -24.40 12.75
C PHE A 833 6.22 -23.85 11.53
N ASP A 834 7.53 -23.68 11.61
CA ASP A 834 8.35 -23.24 10.48
C ASP A 834 8.35 -24.29 9.35
N VAL A 835 8.42 -25.59 9.71
CA VAL A 835 8.34 -26.70 8.75
C VAL A 835 6.95 -26.75 8.10
N GLU A 836 5.87 -26.60 8.87
CA GLU A 836 4.50 -26.53 8.36
C GLU A 836 4.33 -25.43 7.31
N ASN A 837 4.89 -24.25 7.54
CA ASN A 837 4.67 -23.09 6.69
C ASN A 837 5.67 -22.95 5.54
N ASP A 838 6.95 -23.22 5.77
CA ASP A 838 8.04 -22.91 4.84
C ASP A 838 8.65 -24.13 4.16
N TYR A 839 8.31 -25.37 4.56
CA TYR A 839 8.79 -26.57 3.86
C TYR A 839 7.86 -26.92 2.69
N TYR A 840 8.47 -27.19 1.54
CA TYR A 840 7.81 -27.64 0.31
C TYR A 840 8.44 -28.95 -0.16
N LEU A 841 7.62 -29.84 -0.74
CA LEU A 841 8.14 -31.05 -1.37
C LEU A 841 9.00 -30.67 -2.59
N PRO A 842 10.24 -31.19 -2.70
CA PRO A 842 11.07 -30.95 -3.86
C PRO A 842 10.46 -31.62 -5.12
N GLU A 843 10.81 -31.13 -6.32
CA GLU A 843 10.29 -31.64 -7.58
C GLU A 843 10.50 -33.16 -7.74
N GLU A 844 11.61 -33.70 -7.24
CA GLU A 844 11.92 -35.13 -7.27
C GLU A 844 10.88 -35.98 -6.52
N ALA A 845 10.18 -35.41 -5.55
CA ALA A 845 9.12 -36.09 -4.79
C ALA A 845 7.91 -36.48 -5.68
N TYR A 846 7.72 -35.79 -6.78
CA TYR A 846 6.65 -36.04 -7.73
C TYR A 846 7.07 -36.97 -8.90
N GLN A 847 8.32 -37.42 -8.91
CA GLN A 847 8.88 -38.28 -9.96
C GLN A 847 9.04 -39.72 -9.51
N ASP A 848 9.29 -39.98 -8.23
CA ASP A 848 9.47 -41.32 -7.67
C ASP A 848 8.42 -41.65 -6.61
N LYS A 849 7.44 -42.47 -7.00
CA LYS A 849 6.37 -42.92 -6.11
C LYS A 849 6.88 -43.70 -4.88
N ARG A 850 7.90 -44.52 -5.03
CA ARG A 850 8.45 -45.34 -3.92
C ARG A 850 9.11 -44.44 -2.89
N ALA A 851 9.90 -43.49 -3.36
CA ALA A 851 10.56 -42.51 -2.50
C ALA A 851 9.52 -41.65 -1.76
N PHE A 852 8.46 -41.22 -2.46
CA PHE A 852 7.36 -40.48 -1.86
C PHE A 852 6.64 -41.29 -0.78
N ASP A 853 6.29 -42.58 -1.06
CA ASP A 853 5.60 -43.44 -0.09
C ASP A 853 6.46 -43.69 1.14
N CYS A 854 7.76 -43.95 0.97
CA CYS A 854 8.70 -44.12 2.09
C CYS A 854 8.76 -42.88 2.97
N TRP A 855 8.86 -41.68 2.37
CA TRP A 855 8.88 -40.40 3.08
C TRP A 855 7.56 -40.16 3.83
N ALA A 856 6.43 -40.37 3.16
CA ALA A 856 5.12 -40.15 3.74
C ALA A 856 4.81 -41.11 4.90
N GLU A 857 5.14 -42.42 4.74
CA GLU A 857 4.92 -43.44 5.78
C GLU A 857 5.79 -43.21 7.01
N CYS A 858 7.03 -42.75 6.83
CA CYS A 858 7.94 -42.46 7.94
C CYS A 858 7.41 -41.34 8.86
N LEU A 859 6.74 -40.33 8.28
CA LEU A 859 6.20 -39.18 9.05
C LEU A 859 4.76 -39.40 9.52
N TYR A 860 4.01 -40.28 8.86
CA TYR A 860 2.57 -40.41 9.09
C TYR A 860 2.19 -40.83 10.51
N GLU A 861 2.94 -41.74 11.11
CA GLU A 861 2.60 -42.30 12.42
C GLU A 861 2.66 -41.26 13.56
N GLU A 862 3.63 -40.35 13.49
CA GLU A 862 3.90 -39.40 14.59
C GLU A 862 3.49 -37.97 14.25
N PHE A 863 3.57 -37.58 12.97
CA PHE A 863 3.34 -36.20 12.51
C PHE A 863 2.29 -36.09 11.38
N PRO A 864 1.10 -36.71 11.48
CA PRO A 864 0.11 -36.73 10.41
C PRO A 864 -0.40 -35.33 10.05
N GLU A 865 -0.44 -34.39 10.99
CA GLU A 865 -0.86 -33.01 10.75
C GLU A 865 0.20 -32.24 9.94
N ILE A 866 1.46 -32.29 10.35
CA ILE A 866 2.59 -31.66 9.61
C ILE A 866 2.68 -32.23 8.19
N LEU A 867 2.58 -33.55 8.08
CA LEU A 867 2.57 -34.25 6.80
C LEU A 867 1.44 -33.74 5.89
N GLY A 868 0.23 -33.60 6.44
CA GLY A 868 -0.91 -33.08 5.70
C GLY A 868 -0.73 -31.63 5.26
N TYR A 869 -0.21 -30.77 6.10
CA TYR A 869 0.12 -29.38 5.72
C TYR A 869 1.10 -29.30 4.55
N ILE A 870 2.16 -30.12 4.58
CA ILE A 870 3.14 -30.20 3.50
C ILE A 870 2.49 -30.72 2.22
N MET A 871 1.70 -31.78 2.29
CA MET A 871 0.97 -32.34 1.15
C MET A 871 -0.05 -31.34 0.55
N GLY A 872 -0.63 -30.50 1.40
CA GLY A 872 -1.55 -29.44 0.97
C GLY A 872 -0.91 -28.36 0.11
N LYS A 873 0.41 -28.18 0.18
CA LYS A 873 1.16 -27.24 -0.68
C LYS A 873 1.64 -27.88 -2.00
N SER A 874 1.27 -29.12 -2.26
CA SER A 874 1.69 -29.81 -3.49
C SER A 874 1.18 -29.16 -4.78
N CYS A 875 1.86 -29.47 -5.89
CA CYS A 875 1.36 -29.20 -7.23
C CYS A 875 0.13 -30.06 -7.57
N ASN A 876 -0.52 -29.72 -8.67
CA ASN A 876 -1.55 -30.56 -9.25
C ASN A 876 -0.92 -31.82 -9.88
N GLY A 877 -1.69 -32.87 -10.03
CA GLY A 877 -1.28 -34.07 -10.76
C GLY A 877 -1.17 -33.84 -12.28
N LYS A 878 -0.70 -34.83 -13.00
CA LYS A 878 -0.59 -34.80 -14.48
C LYS A 878 -1.91 -34.59 -15.19
N ASP A 879 -3.02 -34.94 -14.53
CA ASP A 879 -4.38 -34.71 -14.96
C ASP A 879 -4.91 -33.31 -14.66
N GLY A 880 -4.07 -32.43 -14.12
CA GLY A 880 -4.43 -31.06 -13.70
C GLY A 880 -5.21 -30.96 -12.40
N ALA A 881 -5.58 -32.06 -11.76
CA ALA A 881 -6.37 -32.06 -10.54
C ALA A 881 -5.48 -32.02 -9.27
N PHE A 882 -5.93 -31.26 -8.26
CA PHE A 882 -5.28 -31.21 -6.95
C PHE A 882 -5.83 -32.30 -6.00
N PRO A 883 -5.03 -32.81 -5.06
CA PRO A 883 -3.57 -32.77 -5.00
C PRO A 883 -2.90 -33.72 -6.02
N HIS A 884 -1.57 -33.74 -6.08
CA HIS A 884 -0.82 -34.65 -6.94
C HIS A 884 -1.25 -36.12 -6.76
N GLU A 885 -1.20 -36.94 -7.81
CA GLU A 885 -1.70 -38.32 -7.81
C GLU A 885 -1.12 -39.21 -6.72
N PHE A 886 0.15 -39.07 -6.35
CA PHE A 886 0.77 -39.83 -5.26
C PHE A 886 0.15 -39.52 -3.89
N ILE A 887 -0.19 -38.25 -3.66
CA ILE A 887 -0.87 -37.80 -2.46
C ILE A 887 -2.30 -38.33 -2.42
N ARG A 888 -3.01 -38.29 -3.54
CA ARG A 888 -4.37 -38.88 -3.63
C ARG A 888 -4.38 -40.33 -3.22
N GLU A 889 -3.48 -41.15 -3.80
CA GLU A 889 -3.35 -42.56 -3.48
C GLU A 889 -3.02 -42.80 -2.00
N PHE A 890 -2.13 -41.97 -1.44
CA PHE A 890 -1.78 -42.05 -0.02
C PHE A 890 -2.98 -41.73 0.89
N LEU A 891 -3.72 -40.65 0.59
CA LEU A 891 -4.92 -40.28 1.33
C LEU A 891 -6.01 -41.37 1.32
N GLU A 892 -6.22 -42.02 0.18
CA GLU A 892 -7.18 -43.10 0.08
C GLU A 892 -6.72 -44.38 0.82
N LYS A 893 -5.42 -44.64 0.86
CA LYS A 893 -4.83 -45.73 1.65
C LYS A 893 -5.01 -45.53 3.15
N GLN A 894 -4.77 -44.32 3.64
CA GLN A 894 -4.76 -44.02 5.07
C GLN A 894 -6.15 -43.71 5.66
N GLN A 895 -7.05 -43.13 4.87
CA GLN A 895 -8.41 -42.72 5.27
C GLN A 895 -8.48 -41.98 6.64
N ASN A 896 -7.47 -41.14 6.92
CA ASN A 896 -7.32 -40.42 8.19
C ASN A 896 -7.92 -39.02 8.10
N GLU A 897 -8.86 -38.71 9.00
CA GLU A 897 -9.55 -37.43 8.97
C GLU A 897 -8.62 -36.25 9.38
N LYS A 898 -7.67 -36.45 10.30
CA LYS A 898 -6.72 -35.42 10.70
C LYS A 898 -5.80 -35.05 9.53
N LEU A 899 -5.27 -36.07 8.83
CA LEU A 899 -4.44 -35.89 7.63
C LEU A 899 -5.23 -35.14 6.55
N THR A 900 -6.47 -35.55 6.28
CA THR A 900 -7.34 -34.93 5.27
C THR A 900 -7.61 -33.45 5.59
N LYS A 901 -7.91 -33.13 6.84
CA LYS A 901 -8.08 -31.74 7.31
C LYS A 901 -6.80 -30.92 7.15
N ALA A 902 -5.66 -31.51 7.51
CA ALA A 902 -4.37 -30.81 7.40
C ALA A 902 -3.99 -30.52 5.94
N VAL A 903 -4.31 -31.40 4.99
CA VAL A 903 -4.14 -31.14 3.55
C VAL A 903 -5.01 -29.97 3.10
N PHE A 904 -6.25 -29.89 3.58
CA PHE A 904 -7.13 -28.75 3.31
C PHE A 904 -6.49 -27.44 3.83
N TYR A 905 -6.04 -27.40 5.08
CA TYR A 905 -5.41 -26.20 5.66
C TYR A 905 -4.09 -25.85 4.99
N GLY A 906 -3.28 -26.84 4.61
CA GLY A 906 -2.04 -26.61 3.86
C GLY A 906 -2.30 -25.91 2.51
N LYS A 907 -3.33 -26.34 1.78
CA LYS A 907 -3.76 -25.68 0.54
C LYS A 907 -4.33 -24.30 0.80
N PHE A 908 -5.13 -24.17 1.84
CA PHE A 908 -5.69 -22.88 2.26
C PHE A 908 -4.61 -21.84 2.57
N ASN A 909 -3.65 -22.19 3.43
CA ASN A 909 -2.57 -21.29 3.86
C ASN A 909 -1.55 -20.98 2.76
N SER A 910 -1.40 -21.86 1.76
CA SER A 910 -0.42 -21.67 0.68
C SER A 910 -0.75 -20.52 -0.29
N ARG A 911 -1.92 -19.90 -0.17
CA ARG A 911 -2.37 -18.81 -1.06
C ARG A 911 -1.73 -17.45 -0.77
N GLY A 912 -1.22 -17.25 0.45
CA GLY A 912 -0.71 -15.97 0.89
C GLY A 912 -1.80 -14.91 1.11
N ALA A 913 -1.38 -13.67 1.37
CA ALA A 913 -2.27 -12.51 1.45
C ALA A 913 -2.77 -12.13 0.05
N ARG A 914 -4.03 -11.76 -0.07
CA ARG A 914 -4.64 -11.34 -1.33
C ARG A 914 -5.28 -9.96 -1.19
N ILE A 915 -5.36 -9.25 -2.28
CA ILE A 915 -6.16 -8.03 -2.37
C ILE A 915 -7.62 -8.45 -2.58
N VAL A 916 -8.54 -7.89 -1.79
CA VAL A 916 -9.98 -8.10 -1.95
C VAL A 916 -10.41 -7.52 -3.30
N GLN A 917 -11.13 -8.34 -4.08
CA GLN A 917 -11.69 -8.00 -5.39
C GLN A 917 -13.20 -8.24 -5.35
N ASP A 918 -13.84 -8.31 -6.51
CA ASP A 918 -15.28 -8.59 -6.64
C ASP A 918 -15.69 -10.06 -6.39
N GLY A 919 -14.78 -10.92 -5.99
CA GLY A 919 -15.02 -12.35 -5.72
C GLY A 919 -15.03 -13.26 -6.95
N ARG A 920 -15.00 -12.72 -8.18
CA ARG A 920 -15.06 -13.48 -9.44
C ARG A 920 -14.01 -14.57 -9.51
N THR A 921 -12.76 -14.23 -9.26
CA THR A 921 -11.62 -15.18 -9.33
C THR A 921 -11.81 -16.35 -8.38
N LEU A 922 -12.30 -16.12 -7.18
CA LEU A 922 -12.60 -17.18 -6.20
C LEU A 922 -13.74 -18.08 -6.67
N TYR A 923 -14.77 -17.50 -7.24
CA TYR A 923 -15.91 -18.24 -7.75
C TYR A 923 -15.52 -19.19 -8.92
N GLU A 924 -14.70 -18.71 -9.86
CA GLU A 924 -14.18 -19.54 -10.94
C GLU A 924 -13.26 -20.65 -10.42
N GLN A 925 -12.43 -20.38 -9.43
CA GLN A 925 -11.62 -21.41 -8.77
C GLN A 925 -12.51 -22.45 -8.05
N ALA A 926 -13.56 -22.01 -7.36
CA ALA A 926 -14.53 -22.92 -6.74
C ALA A 926 -15.22 -23.84 -7.76
N LYS A 927 -15.60 -23.29 -8.92
CA LYS A 927 -16.19 -24.04 -10.04
C LYS A 927 -15.20 -25.10 -10.55
N CYS A 928 -13.94 -24.74 -10.71
CA CYS A 928 -12.87 -25.65 -11.09
C CYS A 928 -12.70 -26.79 -10.07
N TYR A 929 -12.63 -26.50 -8.77
CA TYR A 929 -12.53 -27.52 -7.74
C TYR A 929 -13.76 -28.44 -7.67
N ARG A 930 -14.97 -27.94 -7.93
CA ARG A 930 -16.17 -28.78 -8.05
C ARG A 930 -16.12 -29.73 -9.24
N ALA A 931 -15.58 -29.27 -10.38
CA ALA A 931 -15.39 -30.12 -11.56
C ALA A 931 -14.40 -31.25 -11.25
N GLN A 932 -13.23 -30.92 -10.72
CA GLN A 932 -12.21 -31.89 -10.29
C GLN A 932 -12.78 -32.90 -9.26
N ALA A 933 -13.55 -32.43 -8.29
CA ALA A 933 -14.17 -33.28 -7.29
C ALA A 933 -15.14 -34.30 -7.90
N ARG A 934 -15.91 -33.91 -8.94
CA ARG A 934 -16.82 -34.82 -9.66
C ARG A 934 -16.04 -35.93 -10.38
N GLU A 935 -14.94 -35.59 -11.04
CA GLU A 935 -14.09 -36.53 -11.75
C GLU A 935 -13.39 -37.51 -10.79
N LEU A 936 -12.90 -37.01 -9.66
CA LEU A 936 -12.17 -37.81 -8.68
C LEU A 936 -13.06 -38.64 -7.75
N ARG A 937 -14.36 -38.34 -7.66
CA ARG A 937 -15.27 -38.86 -6.62
C ARG A 937 -15.28 -40.38 -6.50
N LEU A 938 -15.24 -41.13 -7.62
CA LEU A 938 -15.32 -42.60 -7.62
C LEU A 938 -13.96 -43.24 -7.29
N LYS A 939 -12.85 -42.62 -7.68
CA LYS A 939 -11.52 -43.22 -7.55
C LYS A 939 -10.78 -42.69 -6.28
N PHE A 940 -10.99 -41.43 -5.93
CA PHE A 940 -10.31 -40.73 -4.85
C PHE A 940 -11.31 -39.93 -3.99
N PRO A 941 -12.20 -40.59 -3.20
CA PRO A 941 -13.24 -39.94 -2.43
C PRO A 941 -12.72 -38.97 -1.34
N GLN A 942 -11.56 -39.26 -0.70
CA GLN A 942 -10.98 -38.34 0.29
C GLN A 942 -10.50 -37.03 -0.37
N SER A 943 -9.82 -37.11 -1.50
CA SER A 943 -9.40 -35.97 -2.29
C SER A 943 -10.58 -35.17 -2.82
N ALA A 944 -11.64 -35.85 -3.30
CA ALA A 944 -12.87 -35.17 -3.69
C ALA A 944 -13.54 -34.41 -2.54
N LYS A 945 -13.48 -34.94 -1.31
CA LYS A 945 -13.99 -34.26 -0.09
C LYS A 945 -13.22 -32.98 0.17
N ILE A 946 -11.88 -33.01 0.07
CA ILE A 946 -11.03 -31.82 0.22
C ILE A 946 -11.41 -30.75 -0.81
N LEU A 947 -11.52 -31.12 -2.08
CA LEU A 947 -11.87 -30.20 -3.18
C LEU A 947 -13.25 -29.58 -2.99
N LEU A 948 -14.25 -30.35 -2.50
CA LEU A 948 -15.57 -29.81 -2.20
C LEU A 948 -15.55 -28.84 -1.01
N GLN A 949 -14.73 -29.10 0.00
CA GLN A 949 -14.55 -28.18 1.12
C GLN A 949 -13.89 -26.88 0.66
N LEU A 950 -12.83 -26.96 -0.16
CA LEU A 950 -12.17 -25.79 -0.75
C LEU A 950 -13.15 -24.98 -1.60
N ALA A 951 -13.92 -25.64 -2.47
CA ALA A 951 -14.91 -24.99 -3.32
C ALA A 951 -15.99 -24.27 -2.48
N LYS A 952 -16.55 -24.93 -1.47
CA LYS A 952 -17.56 -24.33 -0.58
C LYS A 952 -17.03 -23.11 0.15
N TRP A 953 -15.80 -23.20 0.67
CA TRP A 953 -15.18 -22.06 1.34
C TRP A 953 -14.95 -20.91 0.36
N MET A 954 -14.41 -21.16 -0.83
CA MET A 954 -14.18 -20.13 -1.86
C MET A 954 -15.48 -19.46 -2.32
N GLU A 955 -16.56 -20.21 -2.44
CA GLU A 955 -17.88 -19.64 -2.76
C GLU A 955 -18.36 -18.68 -1.66
N SER A 956 -18.14 -19.05 -0.39
CA SER A 956 -18.47 -18.18 0.74
C SER A 956 -17.64 -16.89 0.75
N GLU A 957 -16.34 -17.01 0.49
CA GLU A 957 -15.44 -15.84 0.38
C GLU A 957 -15.76 -14.99 -0.86
N ALA A 958 -16.07 -15.61 -2.00
CA ALA A 958 -16.48 -14.89 -3.21
C ALA A 958 -17.75 -14.06 -2.97
N GLN A 959 -18.71 -14.60 -2.22
CA GLN A 959 -19.92 -13.87 -1.85
C GLN A 959 -19.61 -12.71 -0.90
N HIS A 960 -18.67 -12.91 0.01
CA HIS A 960 -18.22 -11.85 0.91
C HIS A 960 -17.48 -10.74 0.17
N ASP A 961 -16.56 -11.10 -0.71
CA ASP A 961 -15.82 -10.14 -1.55
C ASP A 961 -16.76 -9.36 -2.47
N GLN A 962 -17.75 -10.04 -3.06
CA GLN A 962 -18.78 -9.39 -3.88
C GLN A 962 -19.54 -8.35 -3.05
N LEU A 963 -19.96 -8.73 -1.84
CA LEU A 963 -20.67 -7.82 -0.95
C LEU A 963 -19.79 -6.64 -0.53
N GLU A 964 -18.52 -6.87 -0.17
CA GLU A 964 -17.57 -5.80 0.16
C GLU A 964 -17.34 -4.87 -1.04
N ALA A 965 -17.16 -5.41 -2.24
CA ALA A 965 -16.98 -4.61 -3.45
C ALA A 965 -18.21 -3.77 -3.82
N GLU A 966 -19.39 -4.19 -3.39
CA GLU A 966 -20.65 -3.47 -3.60
C GLU A 966 -20.92 -2.44 -2.49
N ILE A 967 -20.38 -2.64 -1.28
CA ILE A 967 -20.62 -1.79 -0.10
C ILE A 967 -19.54 -0.72 0.08
N VAL A 968 -18.28 -1.05 -0.25
CA VAL A 968 -17.14 -0.12 -0.15
C VAL A 968 -17.00 0.57 -1.50
N PRO A 969 -17.26 1.90 -1.58
CA PRO A 969 -17.12 2.67 -2.81
C PRO A 969 -15.68 2.78 -3.28
#